data_86f0b2452106da5a864e2b12665a4788
#
_entry.id   86f0b2452106da5a864e2b12665a4788
#
_cell.length_a   1.000
_cell.length_b   1.000
_cell.length_c   1.000
_cell.angle_alpha   90.00
_cell.angle_beta   90.00
_cell.angle_gamma   90.00
#
_symmetry.space_group_name_H-M   'P 1'
#
loop_
_entity.id
_entity.type
_entity.pdbx_description
1 polymer ?
#
loop_
_entity_poly.entity_id
_entity_poly.type
_entity_poly.pdbx_seq_one_letter_code
_entity_poly.pdbx_strand_id
1 'polypeptide(L)'
;MRQLSSTLLSTQKEASRTPHVKVEALNKIAGVVRLDWTRLYTGSEDDYSHAVTMPGDGSLIRVRITPPTDSRKLYRQRVANPDPQSDFSQWAYTSQYNAVVVATASLGAEVSIFWIKSDTKIYQLKSTDYGATWGSPELLGYSPTTAINGIAASYKANGDIALFFADQATLYVMKRLSGNWGDSAAWDKSTDDLSGIASHYNSDWNLIVTGKDSDGNYKLWSLICGDGGEVTAGNWSELKEIASAPADGSFEYHRPFMDKPDTCRFFFIEKFTGTEAYNRPFWSHSIPDSSFLDNHWREPVPFNLSSEYGMAIAHYSDYCWLSTPDGVWRAKLTPESIDLTADIVWLREEITPNQGNLTVALGNDEGQYASPGQGDLAPLDIGCQLEFSPGYVTSEGNESSSGQTFALNGYEHSSSGGKASLILHASDAWSLIKNWRARHQFRWNKESDEMCVKDILAFILARAGVKLEVKSQSSVITGYYPDFTIHPNNRSETIITKLLSFVPDVLLIEGNKAYIVNPVSSDSSGYSYGTAHPLLEGRYRKEARELNRVQVEGYDTGSEEPIVVDSCAWDEIDRVYDRLMQLEDGNIDSVAKAGQRGEAYLREAEIESANGAIKIPVNCGHQLYDVIDITDSRAGLSAEKKRVLGLTLVYNPHRGEYEQRLSLGAV
;
A
#
# COMPACT_ATOMS: atom_id res chain seq x y z
N MET A 1 -15.01 18.71 2.43
CA MET A 1 -16.23 17.90 2.16
C MET A 1 -16.08 17.11 0.86
N ARG A 2 -16.63 15.90 0.81
CA ARG A 2 -16.75 15.12 -0.43
C ARG A 2 -17.68 15.80 -1.41
N GLN A 3 -17.42 15.63 -2.69
CA GLN A 3 -18.35 16.10 -3.74
C GLN A 3 -19.57 15.19 -3.79
N LEU A 4 -20.76 15.77 -3.77
CA LEU A 4 -22.04 15.10 -3.91
C LEU A 4 -22.70 15.50 -5.23
N SER A 5 -23.56 14.64 -5.76
CA SER A 5 -24.45 15.03 -6.85
C SER A 5 -25.40 16.16 -6.40
N SER A 6 -25.90 16.95 -7.33
CA SER A 6 -26.85 18.04 -7.01
C SER A 6 -28.14 17.49 -6.39
N THR A 7 -28.60 16.33 -6.84
CA THR A 7 -29.80 15.62 -6.35
C THR A 7 -29.60 15.13 -4.93
N LEU A 8 -28.49 14.46 -4.62
CA LEU A 8 -28.18 14.01 -3.27
C LEU A 8 -28.00 15.20 -2.30
N LEU A 9 -27.31 16.28 -2.76
CA LEU A 9 -27.13 17.51 -1.98
C LEU A 9 -28.44 18.22 -1.66
N SER A 10 -29.44 18.18 -2.55
CA SER A 10 -30.76 18.75 -2.29
C SER A 10 -31.59 17.86 -1.38
N THR A 11 -31.64 16.55 -1.65
CA THR A 11 -32.47 15.59 -0.92
C THR A 11 -32.08 15.51 0.56
N GLN A 12 -30.79 15.54 0.90
CA GLN A 12 -30.34 15.51 2.30
C GLN A 12 -30.83 16.74 3.14
N LYS A 13 -31.29 17.81 2.50
CA LYS A 13 -31.83 19.03 3.15
C LYS A 13 -33.34 18.98 3.32
N GLU A 14 -34.04 18.09 2.63
CA GLU A 14 -35.51 18.00 2.65
C GLU A 14 -36.01 17.56 4.05
N ALA A 15 -37.22 17.98 4.39
CA ALA A 15 -37.85 17.60 5.65
C ALA A 15 -38.26 16.13 5.67
N SER A 16 -38.69 15.58 4.52
CA SER A 16 -39.00 14.16 4.36
C SER A 16 -37.98 13.53 3.41
N ARG A 17 -37.26 12.52 3.89
CA ARG A 17 -36.22 11.85 3.12
C ARG A 17 -36.15 10.38 3.50
N THR A 18 -35.87 9.54 2.52
CA THR A 18 -35.71 8.10 2.72
C THR A 18 -34.21 7.76 2.71
N PRO A 19 -33.66 7.21 3.82
CA PRO A 19 -32.28 6.77 3.86
C PRO A 19 -31.98 5.68 2.81
N HIS A 20 -30.80 5.74 2.22
CA HIS A 20 -30.20 4.67 1.44
C HIS A 20 -28.75 4.48 1.92
N VAL A 21 -28.48 3.34 2.52
CA VAL A 21 -27.18 3.03 3.07
C VAL A 21 -26.65 1.83 2.30
N LYS A 22 -25.44 1.91 1.75
CA LYS A 22 -24.82 0.80 1.04
C LYS A 22 -23.62 0.28 1.82
N VAL A 23 -23.57 -1.06 1.99
CA VAL A 23 -22.41 -1.76 2.59
C VAL A 23 -22.04 -2.94 1.69
N GLU A 24 -20.79 -2.97 1.27
CA GLU A 24 -20.21 -4.08 0.49
C GLU A 24 -18.98 -4.63 1.19
N ALA A 25 -18.85 -5.96 1.19
CA ALA A 25 -17.62 -6.64 1.58
C ALA A 25 -16.84 -7.07 0.32
N LEU A 26 -15.53 -6.79 0.30
CA LEU A 26 -14.65 -7.12 -0.82
C LEU A 26 -13.43 -7.90 -0.31
N ASN A 27 -12.97 -8.89 -1.07
CA ASN A 27 -11.73 -9.62 -0.75
C ASN A 27 -10.46 -8.78 -1.06
N LYS A 28 -10.39 -7.58 -0.48
CA LYS A 28 -9.25 -6.67 -0.57
C LYS A 28 -8.60 -6.44 0.79
N ILE A 29 -7.30 -6.16 0.76
CA ILE A 29 -6.54 -5.68 1.93
C ILE A 29 -5.81 -4.41 1.50
N ALA A 30 -6.04 -3.30 2.19
CA ALA A 30 -5.44 -2.00 1.85
C ALA A 30 -5.66 -1.58 0.38
N GLY A 31 -6.85 -1.84 -0.17
CA GLY A 31 -7.20 -1.52 -1.56
C GLY A 31 -6.70 -2.52 -2.61
N VAL A 32 -5.91 -3.52 -2.23
CA VAL A 32 -5.33 -4.53 -3.14
C VAL A 32 -6.04 -5.87 -2.96
N VAL A 33 -6.36 -6.53 -4.06
CA VAL A 33 -7.02 -7.85 -4.03
C VAL A 33 -6.17 -8.85 -3.26
N ARG A 34 -6.76 -9.52 -2.26
CA ARG A 34 -6.14 -10.61 -1.52
C ARG A 34 -5.96 -11.81 -2.46
N LEU A 35 -4.75 -12.38 -2.49
CA LEU A 35 -4.45 -13.58 -3.27
C LEU A 35 -4.81 -14.81 -2.46
N ASP A 36 -5.97 -15.38 -2.75
CA ASP A 36 -6.41 -16.65 -2.16
C ASP A 36 -5.92 -17.80 -3.04
N TRP A 37 -4.79 -18.41 -2.66
CA TRP A 37 -4.11 -19.42 -3.46
C TRP A 37 -4.81 -20.77 -3.41
N THR A 38 -5.28 -21.22 -4.57
CA THR A 38 -5.79 -22.57 -4.78
C THR A 38 -4.69 -23.45 -5.38
N ARG A 39 -4.36 -24.54 -4.72
CA ARG A 39 -3.37 -25.49 -5.22
C ARG A 39 -3.97 -26.33 -6.37
N LEU A 40 -3.34 -26.31 -7.52
CA LEU A 40 -3.72 -27.09 -8.70
C LEU A 40 -2.94 -28.39 -8.81
N TYR A 41 -1.70 -28.39 -8.37
CA TYR A 41 -0.79 -29.53 -8.51
C TYR A 41 0.13 -29.65 -7.31
N THR A 42 0.45 -30.88 -6.91
CA THR A 42 1.49 -31.23 -5.95
C THR A 42 2.62 -31.91 -6.68
N GLY A 43 3.79 -31.29 -6.71
CA GLY A 43 5.04 -31.81 -7.27
C GLY A 43 5.99 -32.31 -6.19
N SER A 44 7.07 -32.90 -6.64
CA SER A 44 8.20 -33.33 -5.81
C SER A 44 9.51 -33.19 -6.59
N GLU A 45 9.55 -32.22 -7.52
CA GLU A 45 10.74 -31.98 -8.34
C GLU A 45 11.82 -31.29 -7.50
N ASP A 46 13.06 -31.63 -7.79
CA ASP A 46 14.23 -30.96 -7.27
C ASP A 46 14.80 -30.03 -8.35
N ASP A 47 14.66 -28.72 -8.16
CA ASP A 47 15.01 -27.70 -9.15
C ASP A 47 16.11 -26.79 -8.62
N TYR A 48 17.06 -26.47 -9.50
CA TYR A 48 18.09 -25.46 -9.22
C TYR A 48 17.64 -24.05 -9.62
N SER A 49 16.86 -23.93 -10.69
CA SER A 49 16.26 -22.67 -11.17
C SER A 49 14.93 -22.97 -11.85
N HIS A 50 13.96 -22.08 -11.71
CA HIS A 50 12.60 -22.25 -12.21
C HIS A 50 12.11 -20.96 -12.85
N ALA A 51 11.32 -21.08 -13.94
CA ALA A 51 10.67 -19.95 -14.58
C ALA A 51 9.29 -20.37 -15.13
N VAL A 52 8.39 -19.41 -15.26
CA VAL A 52 7.03 -19.63 -15.77
C VAL A 52 6.57 -18.45 -16.61
N THR A 53 5.77 -18.73 -17.64
CA THR A 53 5.06 -17.70 -18.41
C THR A 53 3.75 -18.24 -18.95
N MET A 54 2.83 -17.35 -19.34
CA MET A 54 1.55 -17.68 -19.92
C MET A 54 1.35 -16.96 -21.25
N PRO A 55 1.39 -17.69 -22.37
CA PRO A 55 1.08 -17.14 -23.69
C PRO A 55 -0.42 -16.84 -23.85
N GLY A 56 -0.75 -16.18 -24.98
CA GLY A 56 -2.10 -15.64 -25.22
C GLY A 56 -3.24 -16.65 -25.35
N ASP A 57 -2.96 -17.96 -25.42
CA ASP A 57 -3.97 -19.01 -25.38
C ASP A 57 -4.30 -19.52 -23.96
N GLY A 58 -3.67 -18.94 -22.93
CA GLY A 58 -3.87 -19.32 -21.53
C GLY A 58 -3.18 -20.62 -21.11
N SER A 59 -2.30 -21.20 -21.94
CA SER A 59 -1.47 -22.32 -21.52
C SER A 59 -0.40 -21.89 -20.54
N LEU A 60 -0.03 -22.75 -19.61
CA LEU A 60 1.06 -22.54 -18.66
C LEU A 60 2.34 -23.17 -19.20
N ILE A 61 3.37 -22.38 -19.40
CA ILE A 61 4.69 -22.85 -19.77
C ILE A 61 5.59 -22.79 -18.53
N ARG A 62 6.03 -23.95 -18.07
CA ARG A 62 6.96 -24.09 -16.95
C ARG A 62 8.33 -24.52 -17.49
N VAL A 63 9.38 -23.96 -16.92
CA VAL A 63 10.76 -24.33 -17.28
C VAL A 63 11.55 -24.52 -16.01
N ARG A 64 12.36 -25.57 -15.96
CA ARG A 64 13.22 -25.87 -14.80
C ARG A 64 14.63 -26.27 -15.21
N ILE A 65 15.55 -26.02 -14.32
CA ILE A 65 16.92 -26.54 -14.39
C ILE A 65 17.09 -27.52 -13.21
N THR A 66 17.52 -28.73 -13.49
CA THR A 66 17.80 -29.72 -12.46
C THR A 66 19.05 -29.37 -11.65
N PRO A 67 19.26 -29.96 -10.45
CA PRO A 67 20.44 -29.72 -9.64
C PRO A 67 21.77 -30.05 -10.33
N PRO A 68 22.91 -29.54 -9.82
CA PRO A 68 24.24 -29.87 -10.32
C PRO A 68 24.53 -31.36 -10.37
N THR A 69 23.94 -32.15 -9.46
CA THR A 69 24.03 -33.62 -9.42
C THR A 69 23.43 -34.30 -10.64
N ASP A 70 22.48 -33.65 -11.31
CA ASP A 70 21.90 -34.11 -12.60
C ASP A 70 22.38 -33.27 -13.80
N SER A 71 23.60 -32.75 -13.75
CA SER A 71 24.22 -31.98 -14.87
C SER A 71 23.47 -30.72 -15.27
N ARG A 72 22.64 -30.17 -14.38
CA ARG A 72 21.86 -28.93 -14.65
C ARG A 72 21.12 -28.99 -15.99
N LYS A 73 20.34 -30.02 -16.21
CA LYS A 73 19.54 -30.21 -17.42
C LYS A 73 18.37 -29.24 -17.47
N LEU A 74 18.09 -28.73 -18.66
CA LEU A 74 16.95 -27.83 -18.89
C LEU A 74 15.75 -28.63 -19.38
N TYR A 75 14.65 -28.55 -18.65
CA TYR A 75 13.35 -29.15 -18.99
C TYR A 75 12.30 -28.07 -19.18
N ARG A 76 11.31 -28.36 -20.02
CA ARG A 76 10.12 -27.54 -20.21
C ARG A 76 8.86 -28.35 -20.13
N GLN A 77 7.76 -27.70 -19.77
CA GLN A 77 6.43 -28.28 -19.72
C GLN A 77 5.42 -27.29 -20.30
N ARG A 78 4.42 -27.78 -21.01
CA ARG A 78 3.25 -27.01 -21.43
C ARG A 78 2.00 -27.67 -20.91
N VAL A 79 1.18 -26.93 -20.17
CA VAL A 79 -0.14 -27.37 -19.68
C VAL A 79 -1.18 -26.46 -20.32
N ALA A 80 -1.99 -27.02 -21.20
CA ALA A 80 -3.09 -26.28 -21.83
C ALA A 80 -4.24 -26.13 -20.82
N ASN A 81 -4.74 -24.89 -20.65
CA ASN A 81 -5.84 -24.57 -19.73
C ASN A 81 -5.64 -25.19 -18.33
N PRO A 82 -4.63 -24.75 -17.57
CA PRO A 82 -4.27 -25.36 -16.30
C PRO A 82 -5.42 -25.31 -15.28
N ASP A 83 -5.83 -26.47 -14.81
CA ASP A 83 -6.87 -26.67 -13.81
C ASP A 83 -6.47 -27.79 -12.81
N PRO A 84 -7.23 -28.07 -11.75
CA PRO A 84 -6.91 -29.12 -10.79
C PRO A 84 -6.87 -30.55 -11.36
N GLN A 85 -7.38 -30.77 -12.57
CA GLN A 85 -7.42 -32.08 -13.24
C GLN A 85 -6.34 -32.19 -14.33
N SER A 86 -5.61 -31.11 -14.61
CA SER A 86 -4.57 -31.09 -15.63
C SER A 86 -3.37 -31.94 -15.24
N ASP A 87 -2.74 -32.58 -16.24
CA ASP A 87 -1.51 -33.37 -16.04
C ASP A 87 -0.28 -32.44 -16.02
N PHE A 88 0.29 -32.26 -14.86
CA PHE A 88 1.52 -31.49 -14.61
C PHE A 88 2.79 -32.38 -14.52
N SER A 89 2.68 -33.68 -14.80
CA SER A 89 3.81 -34.63 -14.65
C SER A 89 4.73 -34.69 -15.88
N GLN A 90 4.27 -34.23 -17.04
CA GLN A 90 4.94 -34.40 -18.33
C GLN A 90 5.99 -33.34 -18.62
N TRP A 91 7.24 -33.63 -18.27
CA TRP A 91 8.39 -32.76 -18.57
C TRP A 91 9.14 -33.23 -19.82
N ALA A 92 9.41 -32.30 -20.74
CA ALA A 92 10.18 -32.56 -21.94
C ALA A 92 11.62 -32.02 -21.78
N TYR A 93 12.59 -32.92 -21.91
CA TYR A 93 14.02 -32.53 -21.92
C TYR A 93 14.36 -31.76 -23.20
N THR A 94 15.03 -30.63 -23.08
CA THR A 94 15.39 -29.76 -24.21
C THR A 94 16.71 -30.14 -24.87
N SER A 95 17.38 -31.21 -24.43
CA SER A 95 18.75 -31.60 -24.83
C SER A 95 19.81 -30.55 -24.45
N GLN A 96 19.50 -29.66 -23.53
CA GLN A 96 20.44 -28.66 -23.00
C GLN A 96 20.86 -29.02 -21.56
N TYR A 97 22.14 -28.83 -21.27
CA TYR A 97 22.77 -29.13 -19.99
C TYR A 97 23.74 -28.01 -19.58
N ASN A 98 24.26 -28.07 -18.36
CA ASN A 98 25.09 -27.02 -17.75
C ASN A 98 24.39 -25.64 -17.71
N ALA A 99 23.06 -25.63 -17.69
CA ALA A 99 22.30 -24.41 -17.49
C ALA A 99 22.42 -23.94 -16.02
N VAL A 100 22.56 -22.64 -15.80
CA VAL A 100 22.75 -22.07 -14.45
C VAL A 100 21.51 -21.32 -14.01
N VAL A 101 20.96 -20.49 -14.89
CA VAL A 101 19.80 -19.66 -14.61
C VAL A 101 18.88 -19.60 -15.83
N VAL A 102 17.57 -19.49 -15.60
CA VAL A 102 16.55 -19.49 -16.67
C VAL A 102 15.56 -18.36 -16.46
N ALA A 103 15.11 -17.74 -17.56
CA ALA A 103 13.98 -16.83 -17.62
C ALA A 103 13.06 -17.20 -18.78
N THR A 104 11.80 -16.81 -18.65
CA THR A 104 10.79 -16.99 -19.71
C THR A 104 10.01 -15.70 -19.92
N ALA A 105 9.59 -15.46 -21.15
CA ALA A 105 8.66 -14.39 -21.48
C ALA A 105 7.73 -14.84 -22.61
N SER A 106 6.52 -14.30 -22.66
CA SER A 106 5.56 -14.58 -23.75
C SER A 106 4.77 -13.34 -24.16
N LEU A 107 4.39 -13.30 -25.43
CA LEU A 107 3.48 -12.31 -25.99
C LEU A 107 2.64 -12.97 -27.10
N GLY A 108 1.32 -13.00 -26.94
CA GLY A 108 0.45 -13.70 -27.88
C GLY A 108 0.87 -15.16 -28.05
N ALA A 109 1.18 -15.58 -29.29
CA ALA A 109 1.64 -16.93 -29.60
C ALA A 109 3.16 -17.15 -29.41
N GLU A 110 3.93 -16.07 -29.30
CA GLU A 110 5.38 -16.15 -29.12
C GLU A 110 5.74 -16.45 -27.67
N VAL A 111 6.61 -17.44 -27.47
CA VAL A 111 7.19 -17.82 -26.19
C VAL A 111 8.69 -17.92 -26.34
N SER A 112 9.43 -17.28 -25.43
CA SER A 112 10.90 -17.36 -25.38
C SER A 112 11.35 -17.91 -24.05
N ILE A 113 12.27 -18.86 -24.08
CA ILE A 113 13.03 -19.39 -22.95
C ILE A 113 14.46 -18.92 -23.11
N PHE A 114 14.99 -18.24 -22.10
CA PHE A 114 16.38 -17.79 -22.05
C PHE A 114 17.09 -18.54 -20.95
N TRP A 115 18.32 -18.96 -21.21
CA TRP A 115 19.17 -19.55 -20.17
C TRP A 115 20.63 -19.20 -20.39
N ILE A 116 21.37 -19.23 -19.30
CA ILE A 116 22.82 -19.03 -19.30
C ILE A 116 23.46 -20.33 -18.87
N LYS A 117 24.53 -20.72 -19.59
CA LYS A 117 25.33 -21.89 -19.26
C LYS A 117 26.49 -21.53 -18.35
N SER A 118 27.11 -22.54 -17.76
CA SER A 118 28.31 -22.38 -16.93
C SER A 118 29.52 -21.79 -17.68
N ASP A 119 29.48 -21.78 -19.02
CA ASP A 119 30.46 -21.08 -19.90
C ASP A 119 30.10 -19.61 -20.15
N THR A 120 29.16 -19.06 -19.41
CA THR A 120 28.66 -17.68 -19.45
C THR A 120 27.90 -17.31 -20.73
N LYS A 121 27.65 -18.25 -21.64
CA LYS A 121 26.91 -17.98 -22.89
C LYS A 121 25.41 -17.95 -22.68
N ILE A 122 24.76 -17.00 -23.35
CA ILE A 122 23.33 -16.80 -23.30
C ILE A 122 22.67 -17.44 -24.52
N TYR A 123 21.66 -18.25 -24.27
CA TYR A 123 20.90 -18.96 -25.30
C TYR A 123 19.43 -18.60 -25.24
N GLN A 124 18.76 -18.67 -26.41
CA GLN A 124 17.32 -18.55 -26.56
C GLN A 124 16.75 -19.80 -27.21
N LEU A 125 15.60 -20.25 -26.74
CA LEU A 125 14.73 -21.22 -27.39
C LEU A 125 13.36 -20.56 -27.61
N LYS A 126 12.90 -20.53 -28.86
CA LYS A 126 11.70 -19.80 -29.26
C LYS A 126 10.60 -20.74 -29.76
N SER A 127 9.36 -20.44 -29.41
CA SER A 127 8.13 -21.00 -29.98
C SER A 127 7.30 -19.87 -30.58
N THR A 128 6.53 -20.14 -31.61
CA THR A 128 5.58 -19.19 -32.25
C THR A 128 4.15 -19.74 -32.26
N ASP A 129 3.89 -20.83 -31.55
CA ASP A 129 2.62 -21.53 -31.46
C ASP A 129 2.26 -21.87 -30.02
N TYR A 130 2.38 -20.87 -29.12
CA TYR A 130 2.02 -20.99 -27.70
C TYR A 130 2.81 -22.07 -26.93
N GLY A 131 4.04 -22.38 -27.38
CA GLY A 131 4.86 -23.42 -26.76
C GLY A 131 4.53 -24.86 -27.16
N ALA A 132 3.70 -25.06 -28.20
CA ALA A 132 3.38 -26.40 -28.69
C ALA A 132 4.59 -26.99 -29.44
N THR A 133 5.20 -26.24 -30.34
CA THR A 133 6.46 -26.63 -31.01
C THR A 133 7.56 -25.60 -30.75
N TRP A 134 8.81 -26.01 -30.89
CA TRP A 134 9.97 -25.21 -30.55
C TRP A 134 11.02 -25.26 -31.64
N GLY A 135 11.62 -24.11 -31.92
CA GLY A 135 12.75 -23.99 -32.82
C GLY A 135 14.03 -24.64 -32.25
N SER A 136 15.15 -24.42 -32.95
CA SER A 136 16.46 -24.79 -32.43
C SER A 136 16.99 -23.74 -31.46
N PRO A 137 17.79 -24.13 -30.44
CA PRO A 137 18.47 -23.20 -29.58
C PRO A 137 19.37 -22.23 -30.37
N GLU A 138 19.24 -20.96 -30.08
CA GLU A 138 20.04 -19.87 -30.69
C GLU A 138 21.01 -19.32 -29.64
N LEU A 139 22.28 -19.13 -30.03
CA LEU A 139 23.26 -18.44 -29.21
C LEU A 139 23.11 -16.94 -29.45
N LEU A 140 22.84 -16.17 -28.40
CA LEU A 140 22.80 -14.71 -28.47
C LEU A 140 24.23 -14.13 -28.50
N GLY A 141 24.39 -13.02 -29.20
CA GLY A 141 25.71 -12.49 -29.56
C GLY A 141 26.61 -11.97 -28.44
N TYR A 142 26.13 -12.00 -27.18
CA TYR A 142 26.87 -11.54 -26.02
C TYR A 142 27.30 -12.71 -25.14
N SER A 143 28.52 -12.66 -24.63
CA SER A 143 29.08 -13.62 -23.67
C SER A 143 29.68 -12.83 -22.50
N PRO A 144 29.01 -12.82 -21.33
CA PRO A 144 29.56 -12.20 -20.10
C PRO A 144 30.93 -12.78 -19.74
N THR A 145 31.79 -11.96 -19.18
CA THR A 145 33.14 -12.39 -18.73
C THR A 145 33.10 -12.98 -17.33
N THR A 146 32.05 -12.72 -16.57
CA THR A 146 31.83 -13.15 -15.20
C THR A 146 30.58 -14.03 -15.08
N ALA A 147 30.46 -14.76 -13.97
CA ALA A 147 29.29 -15.58 -13.70
C ALA A 147 28.05 -14.70 -13.56
N ILE A 148 26.97 -15.07 -14.25
CA ILE A 148 25.69 -14.37 -14.18
C ILE A 148 24.85 -14.96 -13.06
N ASN A 149 24.37 -14.09 -12.17
CA ASN A 149 23.59 -14.47 -10.98
C ASN A 149 22.07 -14.35 -11.19
N GLY A 150 21.62 -13.47 -12.10
CA GLY A 150 20.20 -13.24 -12.37
C GLY A 150 19.93 -12.99 -13.84
N ILE A 151 18.73 -13.41 -14.31
CA ILE A 151 18.24 -13.17 -15.66
C ILE A 151 16.73 -12.91 -15.61
N ALA A 152 16.25 -11.96 -16.40
CA ALA A 152 14.83 -11.67 -16.58
C ALA A 152 14.55 -11.20 -18.02
N ALA A 153 13.34 -11.46 -18.50
CA ALA A 153 12.93 -11.02 -19.83
C ALA A 153 11.47 -10.54 -19.81
N SER A 154 11.18 -9.50 -20.58
CA SER A 154 9.83 -9.01 -20.76
C SER A 154 9.58 -8.42 -22.14
N TYR A 155 8.38 -8.63 -22.67
CA TYR A 155 7.92 -8.12 -23.96
C TYR A 155 7.19 -6.79 -23.82
N LYS A 156 7.36 -5.97 -24.87
CA LYS A 156 6.42 -4.88 -25.19
C LYS A 156 5.25 -5.41 -26.01
N ALA A 157 4.14 -4.67 -26.00
CA ALA A 157 2.95 -5.01 -26.78
C ALA A 157 3.20 -5.05 -28.31
N ASN A 158 4.23 -4.35 -28.82
CA ASN A 158 4.61 -4.35 -30.23
C ASN A 158 5.48 -5.56 -30.67
N GLY A 159 5.84 -6.45 -29.74
CA GLY A 159 6.68 -7.63 -29.99
C GLY A 159 8.17 -7.43 -29.74
N ASP A 160 8.61 -6.22 -29.40
CA ASP A 160 9.97 -6.01 -28.92
C ASP A 160 10.15 -6.67 -27.55
N ILE A 161 11.34 -7.14 -27.24
CA ILE A 161 11.67 -7.80 -25.98
C ILE A 161 12.99 -7.27 -25.44
N ALA A 162 13.07 -7.09 -24.12
CA ALA A 162 14.32 -6.86 -23.43
C ALA A 162 14.69 -8.08 -22.56
N LEU A 163 15.96 -8.42 -22.59
CA LEU A 163 16.60 -9.42 -21.75
C LEU A 163 17.57 -8.71 -20.82
N PHE A 164 17.34 -8.84 -19.52
CA PHE A 164 18.18 -8.30 -18.46
C PHE A 164 18.96 -9.41 -17.80
N PHE A 165 20.21 -9.15 -17.46
CA PHE A 165 21.03 -10.08 -16.70
C PHE A 165 22.06 -9.33 -15.86
N ALA A 166 22.44 -9.91 -14.74
CA ALA A 166 23.38 -9.31 -13.80
C ALA A 166 24.54 -10.25 -13.49
N ASP A 167 25.73 -9.70 -13.45
CA ASP A 167 26.85 -10.26 -12.72
C ASP A 167 26.99 -9.56 -11.35
N GLN A 168 28.14 -9.73 -10.68
CA GLN A 168 28.33 -9.18 -9.32
C GLN A 168 28.14 -7.66 -9.23
N ALA A 169 28.58 -6.90 -10.22
CA ALA A 169 28.64 -5.44 -10.14
C ALA A 169 27.86 -4.74 -11.26
N THR A 170 27.52 -5.46 -12.32
CA THR A 170 27.02 -4.85 -13.55
C THR A 170 25.66 -5.43 -13.93
N LEU A 171 24.73 -4.54 -14.21
CA LEU A 171 23.45 -4.87 -14.83
C LEU A 171 23.55 -4.64 -16.32
N TYR A 172 23.14 -5.63 -17.09
CA TYR A 172 23.16 -5.61 -18.56
C TYR A 172 21.76 -5.69 -19.11
N VAL A 173 21.57 -5.14 -20.28
CA VAL A 173 20.37 -5.33 -21.08
C VAL A 173 20.71 -5.58 -22.54
N MET A 174 19.99 -6.51 -23.14
CA MET A 174 19.93 -6.71 -24.60
C MET A 174 18.50 -6.51 -25.06
N LYS A 175 18.30 -5.80 -26.15
CA LYS A 175 16.96 -5.61 -26.72
C LYS A 175 16.88 -6.27 -28.11
N ARG A 176 15.74 -6.92 -28.36
CA ARG A 176 15.36 -7.35 -29.71
C ARG A 176 14.31 -6.37 -30.23
N LEU A 177 14.70 -5.50 -31.12
CA LEU A 177 13.86 -4.49 -31.73
C LEU A 177 13.61 -4.89 -33.20
N SER A 178 12.32 -4.85 -33.62
CA SER A 178 11.94 -5.22 -35.00
C SER A 178 12.48 -6.60 -35.43
N GLY A 179 12.60 -7.53 -34.50
CA GLY A 179 12.99 -8.92 -34.74
C GLY A 179 14.50 -9.22 -34.64
N ASN A 180 15.37 -8.23 -34.51
CA ASN A 180 16.83 -8.41 -34.43
C ASN A 180 17.34 -8.07 -33.01
N TRP A 181 18.24 -8.92 -32.49
CA TRP A 181 18.96 -8.63 -31.26
C TRP A 181 20.05 -7.56 -31.54
N GLY A 182 20.06 -6.54 -30.69
CA GLY A 182 21.14 -5.56 -30.65
C GLY A 182 22.27 -5.97 -29.72
N ASP A 183 23.32 -5.14 -29.67
CA ASP A 183 24.41 -5.29 -28.70
C ASP A 183 23.90 -5.10 -27.26
N SER A 184 24.64 -5.67 -26.31
CA SER A 184 24.34 -5.44 -24.87
C SER A 184 24.82 -4.06 -24.43
N ALA A 185 24.05 -3.41 -23.60
CA ALA A 185 24.46 -2.22 -22.86
C ALA A 185 24.63 -2.55 -21.38
N ALA A 186 25.72 -2.08 -20.81
CA ALA A 186 26.06 -2.27 -19.40
C ALA A 186 25.72 -1.02 -18.58
N TRP A 187 25.27 -1.24 -17.36
CA TRP A 187 25.15 -0.24 -16.32
C TRP A 187 25.97 -0.70 -15.12
N ASP A 188 27.14 -0.14 -14.97
CA ASP A 188 28.09 -0.50 -13.91
C ASP A 188 27.68 0.15 -12.59
N LYS A 189 27.44 -0.71 -11.59
CA LYS A 189 27.23 -0.34 -10.20
C LYS A 189 28.34 -0.99 -9.37
N SER A 190 29.52 -0.43 -9.47
CA SER A 190 30.74 -0.98 -8.89
C SER A 190 30.72 -1.21 -7.38
N THR A 191 29.69 -0.75 -6.69
CA THR A 191 29.56 -0.88 -5.23
C THR A 191 28.51 -1.90 -4.78
N ASP A 192 27.70 -2.46 -5.70
CA ASP A 192 26.56 -3.32 -5.38
C ASP A 192 26.77 -4.71 -5.98
N ASP A 193 26.62 -5.76 -5.18
CA ASP A 193 26.73 -7.16 -5.60
C ASP A 193 25.33 -7.68 -5.99
N LEU A 194 24.96 -7.55 -7.26
CA LEU A 194 23.64 -7.93 -7.77
C LEU A 194 23.50 -9.45 -7.88
N SER A 195 22.43 -10.01 -7.33
CA SER A 195 22.20 -11.46 -7.24
C SER A 195 20.92 -11.97 -7.89
N GLY A 196 19.99 -11.09 -8.26
CA GLY A 196 18.73 -11.49 -8.90
C GLY A 196 18.03 -10.33 -9.57
N ILE A 197 17.25 -10.62 -10.61
CA ILE A 197 16.50 -9.66 -11.40
C ILE A 197 15.11 -10.20 -11.70
N ALA A 198 14.10 -9.33 -11.62
CA ALA A 198 12.80 -9.50 -12.23
C ALA A 198 12.48 -8.30 -13.11
N SER A 199 11.75 -8.49 -14.20
CA SER A 199 11.38 -7.41 -15.11
C SER A 199 9.94 -7.50 -15.57
N HIS A 200 9.31 -6.34 -15.78
CA HIS A 200 8.02 -6.20 -16.41
C HIS A 200 7.99 -4.90 -17.24
N TYR A 201 7.31 -4.92 -18.39
CA TYR A 201 7.15 -3.74 -19.23
C TYR A 201 5.80 -3.05 -18.96
N ASN A 202 5.85 -1.76 -18.61
CA ASN A 202 4.69 -0.87 -18.50
C ASN A 202 5.12 0.57 -18.82
N SER A 203 4.98 1.01 -20.08
CA SER A 203 5.58 2.22 -20.67
C SER A 203 7.12 2.23 -20.72
N ASP A 204 7.76 1.76 -19.66
CA ASP A 204 9.19 1.50 -19.53
C ASP A 204 9.40 0.08 -18.97
N TRP A 205 10.64 -0.42 -18.97
CA TRP A 205 10.97 -1.66 -18.28
C TRP A 205 11.19 -1.40 -16.80
N ASN A 206 10.25 -1.84 -16.00
CA ASN A 206 10.33 -1.83 -14.55
C ASN A 206 11.10 -3.06 -14.07
N LEU A 207 12.04 -2.87 -13.15
CA LEU A 207 12.88 -3.95 -12.64
C LEU A 207 12.88 -3.96 -11.10
N ILE A 208 12.88 -5.17 -10.55
CA ILE A 208 13.22 -5.43 -9.15
C ILE A 208 14.53 -6.18 -9.16
N VAL A 209 15.49 -5.71 -8.39
CA VAL A 209 16.81 -6.36 -8.26
C VAL A 209 17.12 -6.66 -6.80
N THR A 210 17.83 -7.76 -6.58
CA THR A 210 18.39 -8.15 -5.28
C THR A 210 19.91 -8.11 -5.34
N GLY A 211 20.55 -7.79 -4.22
CA GLY A 211 22.00 -7.77 -4.15
C GLY A 211 22.49 -7.27 -2.80
N LYS A 212 23.78 -6.95 -2.72
CA LYS A 212 24.42 -6.33 -1.56
C LYS A 212 24.78 -4.89 -1.86
N ASP A 213 24.62 -4.03 -0.86
CA ASP A 213 25.15 -2.67 -0.91
C ASP A 213 26.67 -2.66 -0.61
N SER A 214 27.27 -1.47 -0.64
CA SER A 214 28.69 -1.26 -0.32
C SER A 214 29.10 -1.70 1.08
N ASP A 215 28.15 -1.77 2.01
CA ASP A 215 28.36 -2.21 3.39
C ASP A 215 28.16 -3.72 3.56
N GLY A 216 27.80 -4.43 2.47
CA GLY A 216 27.60 -5.87 2.44
C GLY A 216 26.21 -6.33 2.91
N ASN A 217 25.25 -5.41 3.07
CA ASN A 217 23.88 -5.75 3.47
C ASN A 217 23.05 -6.14 2.27
N TYR A 218 22.28 -7.22 2.37
CA TYR A 218 21.33 -7.60 1.33
C TYR A 218 20.16 -6.63 1.25
N LYS A 219 19.84 -6.22 0.02
CA LYS A 219 18.77 -5.28 -0.28
C LYS A 219 17.93 -5.71 -1.47
N LEU A 220 16.73 -5.14 -1.52
CA LEU A 220 15.83 -5.12 -2.67
C LEU A 220 15.73 -3.69 -3.18
N TRP A 221 15.86 -3.52 -4.48
CA TRP A 221 15.70 -2.22 -5.14
C TRP A 221 14.72 -2.30 -6.30
N SER A 222 14.07 -1.16 -6.57
CA SER A 222 13.38 -0.88 -7.82
C SER A 222 14.21 0.03 -8.69
N LEU A 223 14.14 -0.16 -10.01
CA LEU A 223 14.69 0.76 -10.99
C LEU A 223 13.94 0.66 -12.31
N ILE A 224 14.10 1.66 -13.17
CA ILE A 224 13.53 1.70 -14.51
C ILE A 224 14.65 1.72 -15.54
N CYS A 225 14.50 0.91 -16.59
CA CYS A 225 15.23 1.06 -17.84
C CYS A 225 14.29 1.72 -18.84
N GLY A 226 14.61 2.94 -19.26
CA GLY A 226 13.80 3.72 -20.18
C GLY A 226 13.60 3.06 -21.54
N ASP A 227 12.48 3.34 -22.18
CA ASP A 227 12.08 2.78 -23.46
C ASP A 227 12.79 3.40 -24.69
N GLY A 228 13.59 4.45 -24.52
CA GLY A 228 14.35 5.08 -25.60
C GLY A 228 15.18 4.08 -26.41
N GLY A 229 15.15 4.19 -27.75
CA GLY A 229 15.58 3.19 -28.74
C GLY A 229 16.95 2.53 -28.54
N GLU A 230 17.93 3.21 -27.98
CA GLU A 230 19.22 2.62 -27.57
C GLU A 230 19.34 2.67 -26.06
N VAL A 231 19.76 1.56 -25.46
CA VAL A 231 20.05 1.52 -24.03
C VAL A 231 21.40 2.17 -23.80
N THR A 232 21.38 3.39 -23.33
CA THR A 232 22.56 4.09 -22.85
C THR A 232 22.51 4.17 -21.32
N ALA A 233 23.65 4.40 -20.67
CA ALA A 233 23.70 4.60 -19.21
C ALA A 233 22.74 5.72 -18.73
N GLY A 234 22.40 6.69 -19.58
CA GLY A 234 21.43 7.75 -19.28
C GLY A 234 19.97 7.34 -19.29
N ASN A 235 19.63 6.14 -19.74
CA ASN A 235 18.26 5.62 -19.76
C ASN A 235 17.90 4.82 -18.50
N TRP A 236 18.82 4.67 -17.55
CA TRP A 236 18.60 3.98 -16.29
C TRP A 236 18.27 4.97 -15.18
N SER A 237 17.26 4.67 -14.40
CA SER A 237 17.04 5.38 -13.13
C SER A 237 18.09 4.96 -12.10
N GLU A 238 18.18 5.69 -11.01
CA GLU A 238 18.89 5.22 -9.83
C GLU A 238 18.17 4.06 -9.17
N LEU A 239 18.92 3.25 -8.40
CA LEU A 239 18.36 2.23 -7.51
C LEU A 239 17.58 2.91 -6.38
N LYS A 240 16.32 2.50 -6.19
CA LYS A 240 15.48 2.96 -5.08
C LYS A 240 15.21 1.78 -4.15
N GLU A 241 15.65 1.89 -2.91
CA GLU A 241 15.51 0.84 -1.92
C GLU A 241 14.04 0.53 -1.60
N ILE A 242 13.68 -0.75 -1.67
CA ILE A 242 12.38 -1.27 -1.25
C ILE A 242 12.48 -1.85 0.16
N ALA A 243 13.50 -2.68 0.41
CA ALA A 243 13.72 -3.35 1.68
C ALA A 243 15.19 -3.65 1.90
N SER A 244 15.60 -3.68 3.16
CA SER A 244 16.92 -4.10 3.61
C SER A 244 16.81 -5.31 4.53
N ALA A 245 17.74 -6.27 4.38
CA ALA A 245 17.94 -7.29 5.38
C ALA A 245 18.62 -6.70 6.62
N PRO A 246 18.48 -7.33 7.80
CA PRO A 246 19.25 -6.95 8.98
C PRO A 246 20.76 -6.94 8.72
N ALA A 247 21.46 -5.95 9.28
CA ALA A 247 22.89 -5.73 9.04
C ALA A 247 23.82 -6.79 9.68
N ASP A 248 23.26 -7.77 10.41
CA ASP A 248 24.02 -8.86 11.05
C ASP A 248 24.45 -9.96 10.06
N GLY A 249 24.06 -9.84 8.78
CA GLY A 249 24.39 -10.81 7.73
C GLY A 249 23.66 -12.15 7.84
N SER A 250 22.69 -12.26 8.74
CA SER A 250 21.93 -13.51 8.94
C SER A 250 20.86 -13.75 7.86
N PHE A 251 20.52 -12.74 7.08
CA PHE A 251 19.50 -12.83 6.04
C PHE A 251 20.05 -12.46 4.67
N GLU A 252 19.63 -13.21 3.65
CA GLU A 252 19.95 -12.99 2.25
C GLU A 252 18.66 -12.91 1.44
N TYR A 253 18.59 -12.01 0.44
CA TYR A 253 17.46 -11.89 -0.48
C TYR A 253 17.85 -12.44 -1.84
N HIS A 254 17.00 -13.32 -2.39
CA HIS A 254 17.25 -14.01 -3.64
C HIS A 254 16.02 -14.06 -4.54
N ARG A 255 16.26 -14.21 -5.85
CA ARG A 255 15.29 -14.60 -6.88
C ARG A 255 14.00 -13.80 -6.84
N PRO A 256 14.05 -12.50 -7.18
CA PRO A 256 12.85 -11.69 -7.30
C PRO A 256 12.03 -12.12 -8.52
N PHE A 257 10.70 -12.04 -8.41
CA PHE A 257 9.75 -12.21 -9.49
C PHE A 257 8.71 -11.11 -9.43
N MET A 258 8.23 -10.66 -10.58
CA MET A 258 7.22 -9.63 -10.69
C MET A 258 5.97 -10.15 -11.37
N ASP A 259 4.83 -9.64 -10.90
CA ASP A 259 3.51 -9.82 -11.48
C ASP A 259 2.98 -8.44 -11.93
N LYS A 260 1.86 -8.41 -12.52
CA LYS A 260 1.05 -7.38 -13.18
C LYS A 260 1.34 -5.88 -12.87
N PRO A 261 1.28 -4.99 -13.89
CA PRO A 261 1.72 -3.59 -13.83
C PRO A 261 0.83 -2.61 -13.05
N ASP A 262 -0.50 -2.81 -12.96
CA ASP A 262 -1.42 -1.80 -12.35
C ASP A 262 -1.25 -1.69 -10.82
N THR A 263 -0.96 -2.82 -10.19
CA THR A 263 -0.45 -2.91 -8.83
C THR A 263 0.69 -3.88 -8.92
N CYS A 264 1.89 -3.37 -9.08
CA CYS A 264 3.06 -4.22 -9.19
C CYS A 264 3.20 -5.03 -7.91
N ARG A 265 3.15 -6.35 -8.06
CA ARG A 265 3.48 -7.29 -7.00
C ARG A 265 4.82 -7.89 -7.32
N PHE A 266 5.66 -8.02 -6.32
CA PHE A 266 6.89 -8.78 -6.46
C PHE A 266 6.99 -9.79 -5.32
N PHE A 267 7.71 -10.86 -5.62
CA PHE A 267 7.93 -11.99 -4.74
C PHE A 267 9.43 -12.25 -4.72
N PHE A 268 9.96 -12.67 -3.58
CA PHE A 268 11.37 -13.03 -3.44
C PHE A 268 11.54 -14.09 -2.36
N ILE A 269 12.71 -14.68 -2.29
CA ILE A 269 13.06 -15.64 -1.26
C ILE A 269 13.99 -14.97 -0.25
N GLU A 270 13.58 -14.95 1.02
CA GLU A 270 14.45 -14.64 2.14
C GLU A 270 15.10 -15.94 2.63
N LYS A 271 16.41 -15.98 2.64
CA LYS A 271 17.17 -17.09 3.16
C LYS A 271 17.80 -16.67 4.47
N PHE A 272 17.57 -17.46 5.51
CA PHE A 272 18.23 -17.31 6.80
C PHE A 272 19.41 -18.27 6.87
N THR A 273 20.60 -17.75 7.22
CA THR A 273 21.85 -18.50 7.22
C THR A 273 22.32 -18.90 8.61
N GLY A 274 21.52 -18.65 9.66
CA GLY A 274 21.82 -18.97 11.05
C GLY A 274 21.67 -20.47 11.41
N THR A 275 21.61 -20.75 12.72
CA THR A 275 21.63 -22.13 13.27
C THR A 275 20.47 -23.01 12.78
N GLU A 276 19.31 -22.41 12.50
CA GLU A 276 18.14 -23.08 11.89
C GLU A 276 17.90 -22.45 10.52
N ALA A 277 18.74 -22.78 9.55
CA ALA A 277 18.65 -22.24 8.20
C ALA A 277 17.29 -22.55 7.55
N TYR A 278 16.68 -21.54 6.94
CA TYR A 278 15.46 -21.70 6.19
C TYR A 278 15.44 -20.81 4.93
N ASN A 279 14.63 -21.20 3.96
CA ASN A 279 14.23 -20.37 2.83
C ASN A 279 12.73 -20.08 2.95
N ARG A 280 12.36 -18.82 2.95
CA ARG A 280 10.97 -18.38 3.09
C ARG A 280 10.58 -17.46 1.95
N PRO A 281 9.49 -17.74 1.25
CA PRO A 281 8.96 -16.80 0.26
C PRO A 281 8.32 -15.59 0.95
N PHE A 282 8.62 -14.41 0.40
CA PHE A 282 8.04 -13.12 0.76
C PHE A 282 7.40 -12.47 -0.45
N TRP A 283 6.47 -11.60 -0.21
CA TRP A 283 5.89 -10.76 -1.25
C TRP A 283 5.60 -9.36 -0.75
N SER A 284 5.55 -8.44 -1.69
CA SER A 284 5.11 -7.07 -1.48
C SER A 284 4.40 -6.55 -2.72
N HIS A 285 3.80 -5.38 -2.62
CA HIS A 285 3.19 -4.69 -3.74
C HIS A 285 3.43 -3.18 -3.64
N SER A 286 3.43 -2.53 -4.80
CA SER A 286 3.36 -1.07 -4.84
C SER A 286 2.03 -0.59 -4.28
N ILE A 287 2.02 0.59 -3.68
CA ILE A 287 0.78 1.24 -3.28
C ILE A 287 0.02 1.63 -4.57
N PRO A 288 -1.31 1.35 -4.67
CA PRO A 288 -2.09 1.72 -5.83
C PRO A 288 -1.94 3.21 -6.20
N ASP A 289 -1.91 3.51 -7.49
CA ASP A 289 -1.74 4.87 -8.05
C ASP A 289 -0.42 5.57 -7.70
N SER A 290 0.60 4.85 -7.21
CA SER A 290 1.94 5.39 -7.01
C SER A 290 2.84 5.10 -8.20
N SER A 291 3.89 5.92 -8.41
CA SER A 291 4.90 5.61 -9.41
C SER A 291 5.77 4.43 -8.94
N PHE A 292 6.35 3.70 -9.90
CA PHE A 292 7.19 2.53 -9.60
C PHE A 292 8.48 2.90 -8.84
N LEU A 293 9.01 4.10 -9.06
CA LEU A 293 10.25 4.58 -8.44
C LEU A 293 10.06 5.32 -7.12
N ASP A 294 8.86 5.80 -6.85
CA ASP A 294 8.59 6.42 -5.55
C ASP A 294 8.64 5.33 -4.49
N ASN A 295 9.23 5.60 -3.33
CA ASN A 295 9.39 4.65 -2.23
C ASN A 295 8.04 4.18 -1.62
N HIS A 296 7.03 3.99 -2.46
CA HIS A 296 5.66 3.63 -2.11
C HIS A 296 5.43 2.11 -2.20
N TRP A 297 6.23 1.37 -1.43
CA TRP A 297 6.11 -0.08 -1.32
C TRP A 297 5.65 -0.47 0.07
N ARG A 298 4.66 -1.38 0.12
CA ARG A 298 4.27 -2.00 1.38
C ARG A 298 5.43 -2.82 1.94
N GLU A 299 5.51 -2.91 3.28
CA GLU A 299 6.47 -3.80 3.93
C GLU A 299 6.31 -5.24 3.43
N PRO A 300 7.39 -5.91 2.96
CA PRO A 300 7.32 -7.30 2.54
C PRO A 300 6.83 -8.22 3.66
N VAL A 301 5.94 -9.15 3.32
CA VAL A 301 5.37 -10.11 4.27
C VAL A 301 5.62 -11.55 3.81
N PRO A 302 5.87 -12.50 4.73
CA PRO A 302 6.00 -13.90 4.37
C PRO A 302 4.65 -14.47 3.95
N PHE A 303 4.67 -15.50 3.09
CA PHE A 303 3.49 -16.28 2.79
C PHE A 303 3.79 -17.79 2.89
N ASN A 304 2.74 -18.56 3.19
CA ASN A 304 2.86 -19.97 3.51
C ASN A 304 2.79 -20.84 2.24
N LEU A 305 3.84 -20.73 1.41
CA LEU A 305 4.07 -21.67 0.32
C LEU A 305 5.51 -22.15 0.45
N SER A 306 5.72 -23.45 0.63
CA SER A 306 7.07 -24.01 0.73
C SER A 306 7.77 -23.93 -0.62
N SER A 307 8.94 -23.34 -0.66
CA SER A 307 9.83 -23.40 -1.82
C SER A 307 11.27 -23.19 -1.37
N GLU A 308 12.08 -24.23 -1.40
CA GLU A 308 13.48 -24.10 -1.04
C GLU A 308 14.32 -23.53 -2.19
N TYR A 309 13.98 -23.76 -3.47
CA TYR A 309 14.92 -23.56 -4.57
C TYR A 309 14.38 -22.81 -5.79
N GLY A 310 13.14 -22.45 -5.84
CA GLY A 310 12.64 -21.74 -7.01
C GLY A 310 11.17 -21.43 -6.93
N MET A 311 10.85 -20.22 -7.26
CA MET A 311 9.48 -19.74 -7.37
C MET A 311 9.42 -18.91 -8.65
N ALA A 312 8.36 -19.07 -9.42
CA ALA A 312 8.12 -18.23 -10.58
C ALA A 312 6.64 -17.89 -10.68
N ILE A 313 6.36 -16.69 -11.14
CA ILE A 313 5.01 -16.15 -11.24
C ILE A 313 4.72 -15.73 -12.67
N ALA A 314 3.49 -16.00 -13.10
CA ALA A 314 2.93 -15.49 -14.33
C ALA A 314 1.48 -15.10 -14.12
N HIS A 315 0.98 -14.18 -14.93
CA HIS A 315 -0.43 -13.83 -14.94
C HIS A 315 -1.04 -14.01 -16.33
N TYR A 316 -2.32 -14.30 -16.35
CA TYR A 316 -3.11 -14.34 -17.57
C TYR A 316 -4.58 -14.05 -17.24
N SER A 317 -5.19 -13.12 -17.99
CA SER A 317 -6.56 -12.65 -17.70
C SER A 317 -6.71 -12.24 -16.23
N ASP A 318 -7.67 -12.80 -15.53
CA ASP A 318 -8.01 -12.47 -14.14
C ASP A 318 -7.28 -13.31 -13.10
N TYR A 319 -6.24 -14.05 -13.49
CA TYR A 319 -5.56 -14.97 -12.59
C TYR A 319 -4.05 -14.76 -12.57
N CYS A 320 -3.48 -15.03 -11.41
CA CYS A 320 -2.06 -15.16 -11.15
C CYS A 320 -1.73 -16.62 -10.88
N TRP A 321 -0.69 -17.16 -11.50
CA TRP A 321 -0.18 -18.51 -11.27
C TRP A 321 1.19 -18.44 -10.62
N LEU A 322 1.33 -19.20 -9.55
CA LEU A 322 2.60 -19.43 -8.88
C LEU A 322 3.04 -20.86 -9.18
N SER A 323 4.25 -21.02 -9.65
CA SER A 323 4.87 -22.31 -9.89
C SER A 323 6.15 -22.46 -9.07
N THR A 324 6.24 -23.57 -8.36
CA THR A 324 7.42 -23.97 -7.60
C THR A 324 7.75 -25.42 -7.93
N PRO A 325 8.90 -25.95 -7.48
CA PRO A 325 9.17 -27.39 -7.54
C PRO A 325 8.07 -28.24 -6.89
N ASP A 326 7.52 -27.74 -5.77
CA ASP A 326 6.51 -28.47 -4.98
C ASP A 326 5.10 -28.41 -5.54
N GLY A 327 4.85 -27.58 -6.54
CA GLY A 327 3.52 -27.50 -7.12
C GLY A 327 3.19 -26.28 -7.95
N VAL A 328 1.91 -26.19 -8.27
CA VAL A 328 1.32 -25.05 -8.98
C VAL A 328 0.10 -24.57 -8.23
N TRP A 329 -0.01 -23.27 -8.06
CA TRP A 329 -1.14 -22.59 -7.43
C TRP A 329 -1.69 -21.52 -8.36
N ARG A 330 -2.97 -21.20 -8.16
CA ARG A 330 -3.67 -20.14 -8.86
C ARG A 330 -4.40 -19.25 -7.87
N ALA A 331 -4.35 -17.94 -8.06
CA ALA A 331 -5.15 -16.97 -7.32
C ALA A 331 -5.86 -16.00 -8.28
N LYS A 332 -7.05 -15.56 -7.91
CA LYS A 332 -7.83 -14.59 -8.69
C LYS A 332 -7.32 -13.18 -8.43
N LEU A 333 -7.22 -12.35 -9.48
CA LEU A 333 -6.75 -10.97 -9.42
C LEU A 333 -7.90 -9.95 -9.39
N THR A 334 -9.11 -10.38 -9.77
CA THR A 334 -10.30 -9.52 -9.70
C THR A 334 -10.94 -9.60 -8.32
N PRO A 335 -11.39 -8.47 -7.76
CA PRO A 335 -12.07 -8.48 -6.48
C PRO A 335 -13.40 -9.22 -6.58
N GLU A 336 -13.70 -10.00 -5.56
CA GLU A 336 -15.05 -10.55 -5.33
C GLU A 336 -15.72 -9.69 -4.27
N SER A 337 -17.03 -9.48 -4.39
CA SER A 337 -17.80 -8.66 -3.45
C SER A 337 -19.12 -9.31 -3.07
N ILE A 338 -19.61 -8.93 -1.89
CA ILE A 338 -20.94 -9.26 -1.40
C ILE A 338 -21.62 -7.96 -1.00
N ASP A 339 -22.83 -7.75 -1.52
CA ASP A 339 -23.70 -6.65 -1.09
C ASP A 339 -24.46 -7.07 0.18
N LEU A 340 -24.20 -6.37 1.28
CA LEU A 340 -24.79 -6.62 2.61
C LEU A 340 -25.96 -5.67 2.91
N THR A 341 -26.27 -4.76 1.98
CA THR A 341 -27.18 -3.63 2.20
C THR A 341 -28.58 -4.04 2.65
N ALA A 342 -29.13 -5.11 2.07
CA ALA A 342 -30.50 -5.57 2.34
C ALA A 342 -30.71 -6.12 3.77
N ASP A 343 -29.64 -6.63 4.39
CA ASP A 343 -29.71 -7.34 5.65
C ASP A 343 -29.29 -6.49 6.86
N ILE A 344 -29.04 -5.19 6.65
CA ILE A 344 -28.62 -4.28 7.73
C ILE A 344 -29.76 -4.07 8.73
N VAL A 345 -29.55 -4.52 9.96
CA VAL A 345 -30.44 -4.26 11.10
C VAL A 345 -30.11 -2.94 11.77
N TRP A 346 -28.82 -2.67 11.97
CA TRP A 346 -28.31 -1.38 12.39
C TRP A 346 -26.84 -1.23 12.01
N LEU A 347 -26.40 0.03 11.96
CA LEU A 347 -25.02 0.39 11.63
C LEU A 347 -24.60 1.60 12.45
N ARG A 348 -23.33 1.61 12.88
CA ARG A 348 -22.70 2.75 13.52
C ARG A 348 -21.30 2.96 12.95
N GLU A 349 -21.06 4.16 12.42
CA GLU A 349 -19.75 4.66 12.03
C GLU A 349 -19.27 5.69 13.05
N GLU A 350 -18.03 5.61 13.49
CA GLU A 350 -17.37 6.59 14.35
C GLU A 350 -16.00 6.93 13.77
N ILE A 351 -15.77 8.21 13.47
CA ILE A 351 -14.50 8.71 12.92
C ILE A 351 -13.99 9.84 13.78
N THR A 352 -12.74 9.72 14.23
CA THR A 352 -11.98 10.72 14.98
C THR A 352 -10.61 10.92 14.33
N PRO A 353 -9.81 11.92 14.70
CA PRO A 353 -8.52 12.18 14.07
C PRO A 353 -7.58 10.97 13.97
N ASN A 354 -7.58 10.08 14.97
CA ASN A 354 -6.65 8.95 15.05
C ASN A 354 -7.33 7.57 15.02
N GLN A 355 -8.62 7.51 14.65
CA GLN A 355 -9.37 6.28 14.64
C GLN A 355 -10.67 6.40 13.86
N GLY A 356 -10.97 5.42 13.02
CA GLY A 356 -12.29 5.20 12.43
C GLY A 356 -12.75 3.78 12.68
N ASN A 357 -14.00 3.62 13.10
CA ASN A 357 -14.63 2.33 13.37
C ASN A 357 -15.98 2.24 12.66
N LEU A 358 -16.29 1.05 12.19
CA LEU A 358 -17.59 0.69 11.64
C LEU A 358 -18.08 -0.58 12.33
N THR A 359 -19.31 -0.52 12.86
CA THR A 359 -20.02 -1.70 13.37
C THR A 359 -21.28 -1.88 12.55
N VAL A 360 -21.50 -3.07 12.00
CA VAL A 360 -22.68 -3.42 11.19
C VAL A 360 -23.31 -4.68 11.75
N ALA A 361 -24.58 -4.63 12.11
CA ALA A 361 -25.35 -5.80 12.45
C ALA A 361 -26.25 -6.22 11.28
N LEU A 362 -26.09 -7.46 10.84
CA LEU A 362 -26.83 -8.08 9.75
C LEU A 362 -27.85 -9.07 10.32
N GLY A 363 -29.06 -9.11 9.76
CA GLY A 363 -30.05 -10.14 10.07
C GLY A 363 -29.56 -11.51 9.63
N ASN A 364 -29.68 -12.51 10.49
CA ASN A 364 -29.21 -13.89 10.21
C ASN A 364 -30.21 -14.95 10.70
N ASP A 365 -31.50 -14.62 10.70
CA ASP A 365 -32.55 -15.51 11.22
C ASP A 365 -32.64 -16.83 10.44
N GLU A 366 -32.30 -16.82 9.16
CA GLU A 366 -32.26 -18.00 8.29
C GLU A 366 -30.88 -18.68 8.23
N GLY A 367 -29.86 -18.12 8.89
CA GLY A 367 -28.50 -18.68 8.92
C GLY A 367 -27.68 -18.41 7.65
N GLN A 368 -28.08 -17.44 6.81
CA GLN A 368 -27.39 -17.08 5.57
C GLN A 368 -25.94 -16.63 5.79
N TYR A 369 -25.60 -16.15 6.99
CA TYR A 369 -24.25 -15.75 7.39
C TYR A 369 -23.61 -16.73 8.40
N ALA A 370 -23.95 -18.02 8.34
CA ALA A 370 -23.45 -19.00 9.32
C ALA A 370 -21.94 -19.27 9.22
N SER A 371 -21.35 -19.10 8.02
CA SER A 371 -19.94 -19.42 7.76
C SER A 371 -19.24 -18.33 6.97
N PRO A 372 -18.99 -17.12 7.55
CA PRO A 372 -18.23 -16.09 6.89
C PRO A 372 -16.84 -16.61 6.43
N GLY A 373 -16.36 -16.14 5.29
CA GLY A 373 -15.09 -16.57 4.72
C GLY A 373 -15.14 -17.90 3.96
N GLN A 374 -16.33 -18.52 3.78
CA GLN A 374 -16.46 -19.80 3.07
C GLN A 374 -17.54 -19.76 1.98
N GLY A 375 -17.32 -20.50 0.90
CA GLY A 375 -18.27 -20.62 -0.21
C GLY A 375 -18.66 -19.25 -0.78
N ASP A 376 -19.95 -18.98 -0.89
CA ASP A 376 -20.47 -17.70 -1.40
C ASP A 376 -20.14 -16.51 -0.47
N LEU A 377 -19.78 -16.78 0.80
CA LEU A 377 -19.35 -15.79 1.78
C LEU A 377 -17.82 -15.62 1.84
N ALA A 378 -17.06 -16.19 0.88
CA ALA A 378 -15.61 -16.07 0.85
C ALA A 378 -15.09 -14.62 0.91
N PRO A 379 -15.73 -13.62 0.25
CA PRO A 379 -15.31 -12.23 0.39
C PRO A 379 -15.52 -11.62 1.78
N LEU A 380 -16.37 -12.21 2.63
CA LEU A 380 -16.67 -11.76 3.98
C LEU A 380 -15.79 -12.49 5.01
N ASP A 381 -14.48 -12.38 4.88
CA ASP A 381 -13.52 -12.98 5.80
C ASP A 381 -12.78 -11.92 6.62
N ILE A 382 -12.21 -12.29 7.75
CA ILE A 382 -11.39 -11.37 8.58
C ILE A 382 -10.27 -10.78 7.73
N GLY A 383 -10.11 -9.47 7.82
CA GLY A 383 -9.17 -8.69 7.00
C GLY A 383 -9.73 -8.22 5.67
N CYS A 384 -10.94 -8.65 5.25
CA CYS A 384 -11.59 -8.10 4.06
C CYS A 384 -11.89 -6.61 4.21
N GLN A 385 -12.09 -5.93 3.09
CA GLN A 385 -12.47 -4.52 3.06
C GLN A 385 -13.99 -4.40 3.07
N LEU A 386 -14.52 -3.65 4.03
CA LEU A 386 -15.91 -3.19 4.04
C LEU A 386 -15.96 -1.77 3.48
N GLU A 387 -16.79 -1.55 2.47
CA GLU A 387 -17.10 -0.23 1.93
C GLU A 387 -18.46 0.22 2.43
N PHE A 388 -18.48 1.34 3.16
CA PHE A 388 -19.71 1.95 3.68
C PHE A 388 -19.98 3.27 2.97
N SER A 389 -21.16 3.42 2.36
CA SER A 389 -21.56 4.60 1.60
C SER A 389 -22.91 5.11 2.08
N PRO A 390 -22.94 6.25 2.80
CA PRO A 390 -24.19 6.89 3.21
C PRO A 390 -24.88 7.58 2.02
N GLY A 391 -26.20 7.56 1.99
CA GLY A 391 -26.99 8.13 0.90
C GLY A 391 -28.47 8.30 1.20
N TYR A 392 -29.23 8.64 0.17
CA TYR A 392 -30.68 8.82 0.19
C TYR A 392 -31.31 8.31 -1.10
N VAL A 393 -32.58 7.99 -1.03
CA VAL A 393 -33.42 7.81 -2.22
C VAL A 393 -33.74 9.20 -2.75
N THR A 394 -33.28 9.51 -3.96
CA THR A 394 -33.48 10.79 -4.65
C THR A 394 -34.48 10.66 -5.78
N SER A 395 -34.77 11.76 -6.50
CA SER A 395 -35.59 11.73 -7.73
C SER A 395 -34.95 10.90 -8.84
N GLU A 396 -33.64 10.71 -8.83
CA GLU A 396 -32.90 9.92 -9.81
C GLU A 396 -32.71 8.44 -9.37
N GLY A 397 -33.24 8.07 -8.19
CA GLY A 397 -33.13 6.74 -7.61
C GLY A 397 -32.26 6.72 -6.37
N ASN A 398 -31.67 5.56 -6.07
CA ASN A 398 -30.79 5.39 -4.92
C ASN A 398 -29.42 6.04 -5.19
N GLU A 399 -29.07 7.06 -4.42
CA GLU A 399 -27.77 7.71 -4.52
C GLU A 399 -27.04 7.65 -3.19
N SER A 400 -25.74 7.37 -3.26
CA SER A 400 -24.83 7.40 -2.11
C SER A 400 -23.56 8.17 -2.43
N SER A 401 -22.93 8.74 -1.40
CA SER A 401 -21.59 9.34 -1.56
C SER A 401 -20.53 8.23 -1.68
N SER A 402 -19.37 8.58 -2.25
CA SER A 402 -18.19 7.71 -2.06
C SER A 402 -17.93 7.55 -0.58
N GLY A 403 -18.00 6.31 -0.08
CA GLY A 403 -17.95 6.03 1.34
C GLY A 403 -16.54 5.95 1.91
N GLN A 404 -16.48 5.55 3.18
CA GLN A 404 -15.25 5.14 3.85
C GLN A 404 -15.02 3.65 3.63
N THR A 405 -13.76 3.24 3.68
CA THR A 405 -13.36 1.84 3.67
C THR A 405 -12.81 1.45 5.03
N PHE A 406 -13.16 0.24 5.46
CA PHE A 406 -12.76 -0.32 6.74
C PHE A 406 -12.23 -1.73 6.54
N ALA A 407 -11.26 -2.16 7.35
CA ALA A 407 -10.82 -3.55 7.40
C ALA A 407 -11.62 -4.30 8.46
N LEU A 408 -12.19 -5.45 8.12
CA LEU A 408 -12.93 -6.31 9.04
C LEU A 408 -11.95 -6.92 10.05
N ASN A 409 -12.06 -6.51 11.33
CA ASN A 409 -11.19 -7.02 12.39
C ASN A 409 -11.72 -8.33 13.00
N GLY A 410 -13.03 -8.50 12.98
CA GLY A 410 -13.71 -9.67 13.54
C GLY A 410 -15.21 -9.56 13.44
N TYR A 411 -15.88 -10.65 13.74
CA TYR A 411 -17.33 -10.72 13.78
C TYR A 411 -17.81 -11.58 14.95
N GLU A 412 -19.05 -11.39 15.35
CA GLU A 412 -19.72 -12.22 16.34
C GLU A 412 -21.12 -12.64 15.89
N HIS A 413 -21.50 -13.88 16.19
CA HIS A 413 -22.87 -14.35 16.06
C HIS A 413 -23.63 -14.11 17.36
N SER A 414 -24.77 -13.44 17.26
CA SER A 414 -25.67 -13.20 18.39
C SER A 414 -27.01 -13.85 18.11
N SER A 415 -27.51 -14.66 19.06
CA SER A 415 -28.87 -15.22 18.98
C SER A 415 -29.60 -14.99 20.28
N SER A 416 -30.80 -14.41 20.22
CA SER A 416 -31.63 -14.14 21.39
C SER A 416 -33.09 -13.99 20.97
N GLY A 417 -34.00 -14.60 21.74
CA GLY A 417 -35.44 -14.41 21.56
C GLY A 417 -35.97 -14.88 20.20
N GLY A 418 -35.36 -15.88 19.57
CA GLY A 418 -35.74 -16.42 18.27
C GLY A 418 -35.27 -15.57 17.08
N LYS A 419 -34.40 -14.60 17.32
CA LYS A 419 -33.69 -13.81 16.28
C LYS A 419 -32.20 -14.10 16.33
N ALA A 420 -31.56 -14.08 15.16
CA ALA A 420 -30.12 -14.19 15.02
C ALA A 420 -29.55 -13.02 14.23
N SER A 421 -28.33 -12.63 14.53
CA SER A 421 -27.60 -11.61 13.79
C SER A 421 -26.13 -11.94 13.72
N LEU A 422 -25.47 -11.47 12.64
CA LEU A 422 -24.03 -11.38 12.52
C LEU A 422 -23.63 -9.92 12.74
N ILE A 423 -22.71 -9.66 13.68
CA ILE A 423 -22.22 -8.32 13.97
C ILE A 423 -20.78 -8.24 13.50
N LEU A 424 -20.51 -7.30 12.58
CA LEU A 424 -19.19 -7.06 11.98
C LEU A 424 -18.52 -5.88 12.71
N HIS A 425 -17.25 -6.04 13.07
CA HIS A 425 -16.42 -5.00 13.67
C HIS A 425 -15.26 -4.67 12.76
N ALA A 426 -15.21 -3.45 12.26
CA ALA A 426 -14.19 -3.02 11.31
C ALA A 426 -13.57 -1.67 11.71
N SER A 427 -12.34 -1.46 11.30
CA SER A 427 -11.59 -0.22 11.55
C SER A 427 -11.02 0.32 10.24
N ASP A 428 -10.84 1.64 10.16
CA ASP A 428 -10.25 2.33 9.01
C ASP A 428 -8.75 2.03 8.83
N ALA A 429 -8.10 2.70 7.89
CA ALA A 429 -6.68 2.49 7.60
C ALA A 429 -5.75 2.85 8.77
N TRP A 430 -6.22 3.54 9.83
CA TRP A 430 -5.45 3.67 11.08
C TRP A 430 -5.10 2.32 11.69
N SER A 431 -5.94 1.29 11.50
CA SER A 431 -5.63 -0.07 11.98
C SER A 431 -4.40 -0.65 11.27
N LEU A 432 -4.25 -0.41 9.97
CA LEU A 432 -3.08 -0.83 9.20
C LEU A 432 -1.82 -0.10 9.69
N ILE A 433 -1.94 1.22 9.87
CA ILE A 433 -0.87 2.06 10.40
C ILE A 433 -0.45 1.55 11.78
N LYS A 434 -1.38 1.37 12.73
CA LYS A 434 -1.09 0.92 14.10
C LYS A 434 -0.45 -0.47 14.18
N ASN A 435 -0.73 -1.33 13.21
CA ASN A 435 -0.19 -2.68 13.16
C ASN A 435 1.24 -2.75 12.60
N TRP A 436 1.67 -1.77 11.81
CA TRP A 436 3.03 -1.78 11.30
C TRP A 436 4.05 -1.43 12.40
N ARG A 437 5.18 -2.13 12.36
CA ARG A 437 6.34 -1.89 13.22
C ARG A 437 7.60 -1.93 12.37
N ALA A 438 8.53 -1.04 12.66
CA ALA A 438 9.83 -1.03 12.00
C ALA A 438 10.55 -2.35 12.24
N ARG A 439 11.05 -2.98 11.18
CA ARG A 439 11.84 -4.22 11.23
C ARG A 439 13.33 -3.95 11.36
N HIS A 440 13.74 -2.78 10.83
CA HIS A 440 15.13 -2.32 10.82
C HIS A 440 15.23 -0.94 11.44
N GLN A 441 16.45 -0.49 11.69
CA GLN A 441 16.71 0.90 12.03
C GLN A 441 16.70 1.73 10.75
N PHE A 442 15.98 2.84 10.77
CA PHE A 442 16.03 3.87 9.74
C PHE A 442 16.52 5.16 10.38
N ARG A 443 17.37 5.91 9.68
CA ARG A 443 17.82 7.23 10.09
C ARG A 443 17.99 8.12 8.88
N TRP A 444 17.44 9.32 8.95
CA TRP A 444 17.51 10.34 7.92
C TRP A 444 18.09 11.64 8.48
N ASN A 445 18.66 12.44 7.61
CA ASN A 445 19.13 13.80 7.89
C ASN A 445 20.22 13.89 8.95
N LYS A 446 21.05 12.85 9.09
CA LYS A 446 22.18 12.84 10.04
C LYS A 446 23.31 13.79 9.62
N GLU A 447 23.62 13.79 8.33
CA GLU A 447 24.78 14.48 7.76
C GLU A 447 24.38 15.56 6.73
N SER A 448 23.19 15.43 6.15
CA SER A 448 22.64 16.35 5.16
C SER A 448 21.10 16.25 5.16
N ASP A 449 20.46 17.30 4.65
CA ASP A 449 19.00 17.33 4.45
C ASP A 449 18.61 16.38 3.30
N GLU A 450 18.10 15.20 3.63
CA GLU A 450 17.74 14.14 2.67
C GLU A 450 16.23 14.05 2.47
N MET A 451 15.47 13.98 3.57
CA MET A 451 14.02 13.80 3.56
C MET A 451 13.33 14.76 4.52
N CYS A 452 12.38 15.54 4.00
CA CYS A 452 11.52 16.39 4.83
C CYS A 452 10.49 15.54 5.62
N VAL A 453 9.80 16.15 6.58
CA VAL A 453 8.76 15.47 7.39
C VAL A 453 7.73 14.77 6.51
N LYS A 454 7.26 15.42 5.42
CA LYS A 454 6.30 14.83 4.49
C LYS A 454 6.83 13.53 3.84
N ASP A 455 8.08 13.52 3.43
CA ASP A 455 8.68 12.37 2.74
C ASP A 455 8.89 11.20 3.70
N ILE A 456 9.30 11.48 4.95
CA ILE A 456 9.39 10.46 6.00
C ILE A 456 8.01 9.89 6.33
N LEU A 457 6.97 10.75 6.43
CA LEU A 457 5.58 10.30 6.61
C LEU A 457 5.12 9.41 5.44
N ALA A 458 5.39 9.82 4.19
CA ALA A 458 5.05 9.04 3.00
C ALA A 458 5.70 7.65 3.02
N PHE A 459 6.97 7.58 3.39
CA PHE A 459 7.70 6.33 3.54
C PHE A 459 7.03 5.39 4.58
N ILE A 460 6.73 5.90 5.78
CA ILE A 460 6.15 5.09 6.87
C ILE A 460 4.74 4.61 6.51
N LEU A 461 3.92 5.50 5.97
CA LEU A 461 2.57 5.18 5.54
C LEU A 461 2.55 4.13 4.42
N ALA A 462 3.46 4.25 3.46
CA ALA A 462 3.60 3.26 2.40
C ALA A 462 3.96 1.87 2.96
N ARG A 463 4.87 1.79 3.94
CA ARG A 463 5.20 0.51 4.62
C ARG A 463 3.98 -0.12 5.28
N ALA A 464 3.06 0.67 5.81
CA ALA A 464 1.79 0.19 6.34
C ALA A 464 0.75 -0.16 5.24
N GLY A 465 1.00 0.16 3.98
CA GLY A 465 0.08 -0.06 2.86
C GLY A 465 -0.87 1.10 2.60
N VAL A 466 -0.56 2.31 3.08
CA VAL A 466 -1.40 3.50 2.97
C VAL A 466 -0.71 4.56 2.12
N LYS A 467 -1.39 5.07 1.09
CA LYS A 467 -0.87 6.15 0.25
C LYS A 467 -1.02 7.50 0.93
N LEU A 468 0.04 8.32 0.92
CA LEU A 468 -0.04 9.71 1.33
C LEU A 468 -0.39 10.61 0.15
N GLU A 469 -1.40 11.45 0.29
CA GLU A 469 -1.77 12.52 -0.63
C GLU A 469 -1.87 13.87 0.12
N VAL A 470 -2.01 14.97 -0.60
CA VAL A 470 -2.08 16.31 -0.02
C VAL A 470 -3.39 16.98 -0.42
N LYS A 471 -4.20 17.39 0.58
CA LYS A 471 -5.35 18.30 0.38
C LYS A 471 -4.92 19.75 0.59
N SER A 472 -4.19 20.02 1.67
CA SER A 472 -3.51 21.28 1.95
C SER A 472 -2.27 20.99 2.81
N GLN A 473 -1.25 21.83 2.72
CA GLN A 473 -0.02 21.66 3.50
C GLN A 473 0.59 23.00 3.88
N SER A 474 1.27 23.03 5.01
CA SER A 474 2.11 24.17 5.41
C SER A 474 3.44 24.14 4.65
N SER A 475 4.16 25.25 4.64
CA SER A 475 5.54 25.28 4.16
C SER A 475 6.50 24.53 5.12
N VAL A 476 6.11 24.38 6.38
CA VAL A 476 6.93 23.72 7.39
C VAL A 476 7.10 22.24 7.09
N ILE A 477 6.04 21.53 6.70
CA ILE A 477 6.08 20.07 6.46
C ILE A 477 7.02 19.65 5.31
N THR A 478 7.27 20.57 4.36
CA THR A 478 8.19 20.38 3.23
C THR A 478 9.55 21.00 3.42
N GLY A 479 9.69 21.89 4.41
CA GLY A 479 10.93 22.62 4.68
C GLY A 479 11.64 22.21 5.96
N TYR A 480 11.09 21.27 6.73
CA TYR A 480 11.70 20.78 7.96
C TYR A 480 12.28 19.39 7.78
N TYR A 481 13.58 19.27 8.05
CA TYR A 481 14.40 18.06 7.88
C TYR A 481 14.95 17.63 9.25
N PRO A 482 14.19 16.86 10.05
CA PRO A 482 14.64 16.42 11.37
C PRO A 482 15.72 15.33 11.26
N ASP A 483 16.77 15.36 12.11
CA ASP A 483 17.57 14.12 12.36
C ASP A 483 16.66 13.14 13.08
N PHE A 484 16.14 12.20 12.31
CA PHE A 484 15.08 11.31 12.75
C PHE A 484 15.49 9.85 12.67
N THR A 485 15.45 9.18 13.80
CA THR A 485 15.80 7.76 13.91
C THR A 485 14.59 6.95 14.34
N ILE A 486 14.33 5.87 13.61
CA ILE A 486 13.36 4.84 13.95
C ILE A 486 14.13 3.58 14.34
N HIS A 487 13.85 3.03 15.51
CA HIS A 487 14.46 1.78 15.96
C HIS A 487 13.58 0.57 15.63
N PRO A 488 14.16 -0.64 15.51
CA PRO A 488 13.41 -1.88 15.37
C PRO A 488 12.32 -1.99 16.43
N ASN A 489 11.14 -2.49 16.02
CA ASN A 489 9.93 -2.62 16.83
C ASN A 489 9.24 -1.31 17.25
N ASN A 490 9.72 -0.13 16.84
CA ASN A 490 8.95 1.09 17.03
C ASN A 490 7.61 1.00 16.28
N ARG A 491 6.53 1.43 16.93
CA ARG A 491 5.18 1.46 16.34
C ARG A 491 5.02 2.69 15.46
N SER A 492 4.44 2.51 14.29
CA SER A 492 4.18 3.63 13.36
C SER A 492 3.32 4.74 13.97
N GLU A 493 2.33 4.40 14.79
CA GLU A 493 1.49 5.41 15.48
C GLU A 493 2.36 6.39 16.28
N THR A 494 3.29 5.88 17.10
CA THR A 494 4.21 6.71 17.89
C THR A 494 5.14 7.54 16.99
N ILE A 495 5.61 6.94 15.90
CA ILE A 495 6.51 7.60 14.94
C ILE A 495 5.76 8.74 14.24
N ILE A 496 4.56 8.48 13.73
CA ILE A 496 3.73 9.47 13.02
C ILE A 496 3.34 10.62 13.96
N THR A 497 2.92 10.31 15.18
CA THR A 497 2.59 11.34 16.18
C THR A 497 3.80 12.23 16.45
N LYS A 498 5.01 11.65 16.58
CA LYS A 498 6.23 12.45 16.76
C LYS A 498 6.55 13.31 15.53
N LEU A 499 6.38 12.79 14.31
CA LEU A 499 6.61 13.56 13.09
C LEU A 499 5.61 14.71 12.93
N LEU A 500 4.33 14.44 13.17
CA LEU A 500 3.28 15.46 13.10
C LEU A 500 3.44 16.53 14.17
N SER A 501 4.01 16.21 15.34
CA SER A 501 4.29 17.21 16.37
C SER A 501 5.36 18.24 15.96
N PHE A 502 6.10 18.01 14.86
CA PHE A 502 7.03 19.00 14.31
C PHE A 502 6.35 20.07 13.44
N VAL A 503 5.13 19.84 13.01
CA VAL A 503 4.45 20.63 11.97
C VAL A 503 3.01 20.94 12.39
N PRO A 504 2.39 22.03 11.88
CA PRO A 504 0.99 22.35 12.16
C PRO A 504 -0.01 21.51 11.35
N ASP A 505 0.50 20.62 10.51
CA ASP A 505 -0.31 19.77 9.63
C ASP A 505 -0.84 18.55 10.38
N VAL A 506 -2.00 18.04 9.95
CA VAL A 506 -2.65 16.85 10.50
C VAL A 506 -2.89 15.80 9.42
N LEU A 507 -3.16 14.56 9.83
CA LEU A 507 -3.56 13.49 8.91
C LEU A 507 -5.07 13.27 8.95
N LEU A 508 -5.65 13.17 7.76
CA LEU A 508 -7.01 12.73 7.53
C LEU A 508 -6.97 11.37 6.82
N ILE A 509 -7.58 10.35 7.39
CA ILE A 509 -7.77 9.06 6.73
C ILE A 509 -9.09 9.05 5.95
N GLU A 510 -9.01 8.68 4.68
CA GLU A 510 -10.17 8.53 3.81
C GLU A 510 -9.96 7.33 2.87
N GLY A 511 -10.77 6.30 3.06
CA GLY A 511 -10.55 5.03 2.40
C GLY A 511 -9.21 4.40 2.82
N ASN A 512 -8.42 3.98 1.83
CA ASN A 512 -7.07 3.44 2.03
C ASN A 512 -5.97 4.51 1.84
N LYS A 513 -6.32 5.79 1.95
CA LYS A 513 -5.41 6.91 1.76
C LYS A 513 -5.32 7.77 3.02
N ALA A 514 -4.16 8.33 3.24
CA ALA A 514 -3.92 9.38 4.22
C ALA A 514 -3.72 10.71 3.50
N TYR A 515 -4.35 11.76 3.98
CA TYR A 515 -4.23 13.10 3.42
C TYR A 515 -3.59 14.04 4.44
N ILE A 516 -2.59 14.79 4.00
CA ILE A 516 -2.11 15.95 4.75
C ILE A 516 -3.13 17.06 4.62
N VAL A 517 -3.51 17.63 5.75
CA VAL A 517 -4.38 18.80 5.87
C VAL A 517 -3.69 19.83 6.77
N ASN A 518 -3.62 21.08 6.34
CA ASN A 518 -3.16 22.18 7.18
C ASN A 518 -4.38 23.02 7.63
N PRO A 519 -4.88 22.83 8.86
CA PRO A 519 -6.04 23.55 9.37
C PRO A 519 -5.65 24.98 9.76
N VAL A 520 -6.07 25.99 8.98
CA VAL A 520 -5.80 27.40 9.26
C VAL A 520 -7.06 28.15 9.70
N SER A 521 -6.89 29.23 10.50
CA SER A 521 -8.01 30.03 11.00
C SER A 521 -8.76 30.79 9.88
N SER A 522 -8.15 30.96 8.71
CA SER A 522 -8.75 31.58 7.53
C SER A 522 -9.57 30.63 6.66
N ASP A 523 -9.70 29.36 7.04
CA ASP A 523 -10.46 28.38 6.25
C ASP A 523 -11.92 28.85 6.06
N SER A 524 -12.41 28.68 4.82
CA SER A 524 -13.80 29.00 4.48
C SER A 524 -14.73 27.85 4.84
N SER A 525 -15.96 28.18 5.25
CA SER A 525 -16.98 27.14 5.45
C SER A 525 -17.41 26.52 4.13
N GLY A 526 -17.51 25.19 4.14
CA GLY A 526 -18.01 24.41 3.00
C GLY A 526 -19.49 24.09 3.09
N TYR A 527 -20.14 24.32 4.26
CA TYR A 527 -21.54 23.96 4.47
C TYR A 527 -22.14 24.76 5.65
N SER A 528 -23.50 24.90 5.67
CA SER A 528 -24.21 25.67 6.70
C SER A 528 -25.37 24.87 7.29
N TYR A 529 -25.51 24.97 8.61
CA TYR A 529 -26.58 24.35 9.39
C TYR A 529 -27.44 25.38 10.14
N GLY A 530 -28.69 25.00 10.45
CA GLY A 530 -29.64 25.84 11.17
C GLY A 530 -30.56 26.69 10.28
N THR A 531 -30.37 26.66 8.98
CA THR A 531 -31.24 27.30 7.98
C THR A 531 -31.82 26.26 7.01
N ALA A 532 -31.16 25.96 5.92
CA ALA A 532 -31.62 25.00 4.91
C ALA A 532 -31.44 23.53 5.37
N HIS A 533 -30.37 23.21 6.11
CA HIS A 533 -30.18 21.90 6.72
C HIS A 533 -30.44 22.02 8.23
N PRO A 534 -31.45 21.32 8.79
CA PRO A 534 -31.86 21.53 10.17
C PRO A 534 -30.82 21.01 11.18
N LEU A 535 -30.80 21.67 12.35
CA LEU A 535 -30.17 21.17 13.56
C LEU A 535 -31.21 20.40 14.37
N LEU A 536 -30.91 19.16 14.74
CA LEU A 536 -31.73 18.36 15.64
C LEU A 536 -31.42 18.69 17.10
N GLU A 537 -30.13 18.75 17.43
CA GLU A 537 -29.62 19.11 18.76
C GLU A 537 -28.34 19.94 18.59
N GLY A 538 -28.10 20.86 19.51
CA GLY A 538 -26.86 21.64 19.61
C GLY A 538 -26.39 21.73 21.05
N ARG A 539 -25.12 21.47 21.28
CA ARG A 539 -24.43 21.67 22.56
C ARG A 539 -23.12 22.40 22.28
N TYR A 540 -23.04 23.63 22.70
CA TYR A 540 -21.89 24.50 22.42
C TYR A 540 -21.16 24.78 23.72
N ARG A 541 -19.82 24.64 23.68
CA ARG A 541 -18.94 24.94 24.80
C ARG A 541 -17.86 25.90 24.33
N LYS A 542 -17.38 26.70 25.24
CA LYS A 542 -16.18 27.50 25.10
C LYS A 542 -15.33 27.22 26.33
N GLU A 543 -14.25 26.51 26.12
CA GLU A 543 -13.32 26.15 27.18
C GLU A 543 -11.98 26.86 26.92
N ALA A 544 -11.21 27.12 27.95
CA ALA A 544 -9.85 27.61 27.80
C ALA A 544 -8.97 26.49 27.24
N ARG A 545 -7.98 26.85 26.45
CA ARG A 545 -7.02 25.88 25.90
C ARG A 545 -6.35 25.10 27.04
N GLU A 546 -6.03 23.85 26.79
CA GLU A 546 -5.29 23.02 27.73
C GLU A 546 -3.91 23.62 28.02
N LEU A 547 -3.28 24.17 27.00
CA LEU A 547 -2.04 24.93 27.08
C LEU A 547 -2.17 26.26 26.32
N ASN A 548 -1.53 27.32 26.83
CA ASN A 548 -1.52 28.64 26.21
C ASN A 548 -0.12 29.26 26.13
N ARG A 549 0.90 28.56 26.60
CA ARG A 549 2.31 28.85 26.45
C ARG A 549 3.11 27.60 26.19
N VAL A 550 3.95 27.62 25.17
CA VAL A 550 4.86 26.52 24.83
C VAL A 550 6.28 27.08 24.81
N GLN A 551 7.12 26.55 25.70
CA GLN A 551 8.54 26.83 25.72
C GLN A 551 9.29 25.71 25.04
N VAL A 552 10.01 25.99 23.98
CA VAL A 552 10.79 25.03 23.21
C VAL A 552 12.27 25.29 23.48
N GLU A 553 12.95 24.23 23.90
CA GLU A 553 14.38 24.20 24.15
C GLU A 553 15.09 23.40 23.07
N GLY A 554 16.16 23.96 22.53
CA GLY A 554 17.02 23.35 21.53
C GLY A 554 18.48 23.76 21.76
N TYR A 555 19.36 23.41 20.81
CA TYR A 555 20.78 23.70 20.93
C TYR A 555 21.36 24.07 19.56
N ASP A 556 21.96 25.24 19.45
CA ASP A 556 22.71 25.65 18.26
C ASP A 556 24.13 25.09 18.32
N THR A 557 24.37 24.06 17.50
CA THR A 557 25.70 23.43 17.42
C THR A 557 26.76 24.31 16.79
N GLY A 558 26.37 25.38 16.07
CA GLY A 558 27.31 26.30 15.43
C GLY A 558 27.86 27.36 16.39
N SER A 559 27.02 27.88 17.29
CA SER A 559 27.40 28.84 18.33
C SER A 559 27.69 28.20 19.69
N GLU A 560 27.36 26.91 19.86
CA GLU A 560 27.42 26.20 21.14
C GLU A 560 26.52 26.82 22.23
N GLU A 561 25.38 27.43 21.83
CA GLU A 561 24.47 28.10 22.76
C GLU A 561 23.11 27.41 22.84
N PRO A 562 22.47 27.36 24.03
CA PRO A 562 21.11 26.89 24.17
C PRO A 562 20.11 27.84 23.49
N ILE A 563 19.13 27.25 22.82
CA ILE A 563 17.99 27.98 22.23
C ILE A 563 16.80 27.79 23.16
N VAL A 564 16.18 28.88 23.59
CA VAL A 564 14.92 28.81 24.35
C VAL A 564 13.96 29.84 23.75
N VAL A 565 12.80 29.36 23.29
CA VAL A 565 11.78 30.21 22.66
C VAL A 565 10.42 29.93 23.30
N ASP A 566 9.73 30.99 23.70
CA ASP A 566 8.36 30.97 24.17
C ASP A 566 7.39 31.35 23.04
N SER A 567 6.45 30.52 22.74
CA SER A 567 5.27 30.81 21.95
C SER A 567 4.07 30.98 22.90
N CYS A 568 3.33 32.07 22.79
CA CYS A 568 2.33 32.49 23.78
C CYS A 568 1.01 32.94 23.15
N ALA A 569 -0.11 32.44 23.66
CA ALA A 569 -1.45 32.96 23.40
C ALA A 569 -1.79 34.05 24.44
N TRP A 570 -1.22 35.25 24.28
CA TRP A 570 -1.26 36.33 25.26
C TRP A 570 -2.67 36.70 25.73
N ASP A 571 -3.64 36.79 24.81
CA ASP A 571 -5.04 37.12 25.14
C ASP A 571 -5.69 36.07 26.06
N GLU A 572 -5.19 34.87 26.08
CA GLU A 572 -5.69 33.82 26.93
C GLU A 572 -4.94 33.74 28.25
N ILE A 573 -3.63 33.95 28.25
CA ILE A 573 -2.80 34.05 29.44
C ILE A 573 -3.35 35.16 30.35
N ASP A 574 -3.68 36.33 29.80
CA ASP A 574 -4.26 37.46 30.55
C ASP A 574 -5.60 37.11 31.21
N ARG A 575 -6.35 36.11 30.68
CA ARG A 575 -7.67 35.72 31.22
C ARG A 575 -7.64 34.57 32.17
N VAL A 576 -6.77 33.56 31.92
CA VAL A 576 -6.84 32.27 32.63
C VAL A 576 -5.50 31.82 33.20
N TYR A 577 -4.52 32.70 33.29
CA TYR A 577 -3.15 32.45 33.71
C TYR A 577 -2.35 31.55 32.78
N ASP A 578 -1.06 31.42 33.08
CA ASP A 578 -0.08 30.65 32.34
C ASP A 578 -0.32 29.14 32.48
N ARG A 579 -0.43 28.43 31.34
CA ARG A 579 -0.51 26.99 31.24
C ARG A 579 0.63 26.50 30.36
N LEU A 580 1.82 26.43 30.97
CA LEU A 580 3.07 26.13 30.30
C LEU A 580 3.22 24.67 29.94
N MET A 581 3.64 24.43 28.70
CA MET A 581 4.25 23.18 28.25
C MET A 581 5.73 23.44 27.91
N GLN A 582 6.62 22.59 28.40
CA GLN A 582 8.04 22.64 28.06
C GLN A 582 8.41 21.45 27.17
N LEU A 583 9.12 21.72 26.08
CA LEU A 583 9.59 20.75 25.11
C LEU A 583 11.10 20.90 24.92
N GLU A 584 11.82 19.79 25.03
CA GLU A 584 13.23 19.69 24.66
C GLU A 584 13.35 18.83 23.40
N ASP A 585 14.01 19.33 22.36
CA ASP A 585 14.22 18.59 21.11
C ASP A 585 15.59 18.90 20.49
N GLY A 586 16.45 17.88 20.40
CA GLY A 586 17.78 17.98 19.81
C GLY A 586 17.80 18.31 18.31
N ASN A 587 16.63 18.30 17.62
CA ASN A 587 16.52 18.74 16.22
C ASN A 587 16.33 20.26 16.09
N ILE A 588 16.17 20.97 17.19
CA ILE A 588 15.99 22.41 17.20
C ILE A 588 17.36 23.09 17.28
N ASP A 589 17.82 23.57 16.13
CA ASP A 589 19.11 24.23 15.92
C ASP A 589 18.99 25.73 15.64
N SER A 590 17.78 26.29 15.66
CA SER A 590 17.53 27.70 15.39
C SER A 590 16.29 28.21 16.11
N VAL A 591 16.30 29.53 16.43
CA VAL A 591 15.15 30.25 17.01
C VAL A 591 13.90 30.12 16.12
N ALA A 592 14.07 30.09 14.80
CA ALA A 592 12.97 29.93 13.85
C ALA A 592 12.29 28.54 13.96
N LYS A 593 13.07 27.48 14.05
CA LYS A 593 12.53 26.11 14.24
C LYS A 593 11.85 25.99 15.61
N ALA A 594 12.42 26.55 16.67
CA ALA A 594 11.81 26.54 18.00
C ALA A 594 10.45 27.28 18.00
N GLY A 595 10.37 28.47 17.38
CA GLY A 595 9.12 29.21 17.23
C GLY A 595 8.05 28.43 16.45
N GLN A 596 8.40 27.87 15.29
CA GLN A 596 7.49 27.07 14.48
C GLN A 596 6.93 25.87 15.26
N ARG A 597 7.75 25.22 16.06
CA ARG A 597 7.36 24.09 16.91
C ARG A 597 6.35 24.53 17.98
N GLY A 598 6.64 25.62 18.69
CA GLY A 598 5.76 26.17 19.73
C GLY A 598 4.42 26.62 19.16
N GLU A 599 4.43 27.30 18.02
CA GLU A 599 3.19 27.72 17.33
C GLU A 599 2.34 26.54 16.87
N ALA A 600 2.95 25.43 16.39
CA ALA A 600 2.22 24.23 16.00
C ALA A 600 1.43 23.63 17.18
N TYR A 601 2.05 23.49 18.35
CA TYR A 601 1.38 23.02 19.57
C TYR A 601 0.27 23.96 20.05
N LEU A 602 0.51 25.28 20.02
CA LEU A 602 -0.52 26.26 20.37
C LEU A 602 -1.72 26.17 19.44
N ARG A 603 -1.47 25.92 18.14
CA ARG A 603 -2.51 25.77 17.14
C ARG A 603 -3.33 24.51 17.36
N GLU A 604 -2.70 23.40 17.67
CA GLU A 604 -3.37 22.15 18.02
C GLU A 604 -4.29 22.34 19.24
N ALA A 605 -3.76 22.93 20.33
CA ALA A 605 -4.54 23.24 21.53
C ALA A 605 -5.71 24.22 21.26
N GLU A 606 -5.54 25.15 20.32
CA GLU A 606 -6.62 26.04 19.91
C GLU A 606 -7.74 25.30 19.18
N ILE A 607 -7.40 24.46 18.21
CA ILE A 607 -8.38 23.66 17.46
C ILE A 607 -9.21 22.79 18.41
N GLU A 608 -8.58 22.18 19.40
CA GLU A 608 -9.23 21.30 20.37
C GLU A 608 -10.04 22.06 21.46
N SER A 609 -9.75 23.32 21.72
CA SER A 609 -10.36 24.10 22.82
C SER A 609 -11.84 24.44 22.62
N ALA A 610 -12.34 24.49 21.40
CA ALA A 610 -13.72 24.84 21.09
C ALA A 610 -14.62 23.60 21.08
N ASN A 611 -14.81 23.01 22.25
CA ASN A 611 -15.60 21.81 22.42
C ASN A 611 -17.10 22.07 22.23
N GLY A 612 -17.76 21.15 21.56
CA GLY A 612 -19.20 21.14 21.35
C GLY A 612 -19.61 19.98 20.46
N ALA A 613 -20.88 19.84 20.26
CA ALA A 613 -21.40 18.86 19.32
C ALA A 613 -22.75 19.31 18.77
N ILE A 614 -23.01 18.96 17.52
CA ILE A 614 -24.34 19.08 16.95
C ILE A 614 -24.82 17.72 16.47
N LYS A 615 -26.14 17.52 16.51
CA LYS A 615 -26.82 16.38 15.93
C LYS A 615 -27.62 16.88 14.72
N ILE A 616 -27.48 16.22 13.62
CA ILE A 616 -28.04 16.61 12.33
C ILE A 616 -28.62 15.38 11.63
N PRO A 617 -29.55 15.55 10.70
CA PRO A 617 -29.78 14.54 9.68
C PRO A 617 -28.50 14.30 8.89
N VAL A 618 -28.27 13.07 8.43
CA VAL A 618 -27.02 12.72 7.80
C VAL A 618 -26.68 13.63 6.62
N ASN A 619 -25.49 14.20 6.65
CA ASN A 619 -24.86 14.82 5.50
C ASN A 619 -23.81 13.87 4.93
N CYS A 620 -24.10 13.32 3.76
CA CYS A 620 -23.29 12.29 3.09
C CYS A 620 -21.88 12.77 2.67
N GLY A 621 -21.64 14.09 2.68
CA GLY A 621 -20.39 14.71 2.22
C GLY A 621 -19.40 15.05 3.33
N HIS A 622 -19.73 14.89 4.62
CA HIS A 622 -18.85 15.30 5.70
C HIS A 622 -17.56 14.50 5.81
N GLN A 623 -16.50 15.22 6.17
CA GLN A 623 -15.16 14.70 6.47
C GLN A 623 -14.61 15.38 7.73
N LEU A 624 -13.63 14.77 8.38
CA LEU A 624 -12.88 15.45 9.44
C LEU A 624 -12.21 16.70 8.89
N TYR A 625 -12.06 17.67 9.77
CA TYR A 625 -11.48 19.00 9.52
C TYR A 625 -12.28 19.91 8.56
N ASP A 626 -13.47 19.48 8.09
CA ASP A 626 -14.39 20.36 7.38
C ASP A 626 -14.75 21.57 8.26
N VAL A 627 -14.83 22.75 7.65
CA VAL A 627 -15.35 23.95 8.31
C VAL A 627 -16.81 24.14 7.93
N ILE A 628 -17.66 24.36 8.93
CA ILE A 628 -19.10 24.54 8.79
C ILE A 628 -19.56 25.82 9.48
N ASP A 629 -20.59 26.47 8.93
CA ASP A 629 -21.30 27.56 9.57
C ASP A 629 -22.49 27.03 10.38
N ILE A 630 -22.66 27.49 11.60
CA ILE A 630 -23.77 27.11 12.47
C ILE A 630 -24.59 28.34 12.80
N THR A 631 -25.90 28.29 12.53
CA THR A 631 -26.86 29.28 12.95
C THR A 631 -27.84 28.65 13.94
N ASP A 632 -27.76 29.07 15.19
CA ASP A 632 -28.70 28.69 16.26
C ASP A 632 -29.02 29.92 17.10
N SER A 633 -30.16 30.54 16.81
CA SER A 633 -30.56 31.79 17.48
C SER A 633 -30.76 31.63 18.99
N ARG A 634 -31.12 30.42 19.46
CA ARG A 634 -31.30 30.13 20.91
C ARG A 634 -29.97 30.10 21.66
N ALA A 635 -28.89 29.77 20.96
CA ALA A 635 -27.53 29.80 21.49
C ALA A 635 -26.80 31.11 21.15
N GLY A 636 -27.44 32.06 20.44
CA GLY A 636 -26.85 33.32 20.00
C GLY A 636 -25.84 33.15 18.85
N LEU A 637 -25.88 32.03 18.13
CA LEU A 637 -24.98 31.77 17.01
C LEU A 637 -25.59 32.25 15.68
N SER A 638 -24.84 33.02 14.90
CA SER A 638 -25.24 33.53 13.60
C SER A 638 -24.11 33.28 12.59
N ALA A 639 -24.22 32.18 11.85
CA ALA A 639 -23.19 31.72 10.91
C ALA A 639 -21.79 31.60 11.55
N GLU A 640 -21.73 31.10 12.79
CA GLU A 640 -20.47 30.91 13.49
C GLU A 640 -19.72 29.71 12.92
N LYS A 641 -18.48 29.93 12.52
CA LYS A 641 -17.62 28.88 11.96
C LYS A 641 -17.14 27.91 13.04
N LYS A 642 -17.23 26.63 12.74
CA LYS A 642 -16.69 25.54 13.55
C LYS A 642 -16.00 24.50 12.65
N ARG A 643 -14.99 23.85 13.18
CA ARG A 643 -14.29 22.74 12.53
C ARG A 643 -14.84 21.41 13.03
N VAL A 644 -15.01 20.45 12.13
CA VAL A 644 -15.45 19.09 12.46
C VAL A 644 -14.26 18.27 12.93
N LEU A 645 -14.28 17.81 14.18
CA LEU A 645 -13.23 16.99 14.79
C LEU A 645 -13.67 15.53 15.03
N GLY A 646 -14.93 15.22 14.81
CA GLY A 646 -15.44 13.86 14.96
C GLY A 646 -16.79 13.70 14.27
N LEU A 647 -17.01 12.50 13.77
CA LEU A 647 -18.22 12.09 13.06
C LEU A 647 -18.75 10.82 13.71
N THR A 648 -20.00 10.78 14.10
CA THR A 648 -20.70 9.55 14.48
C THR A 648 -21.98 9.46 13.68
N LEU A 649 -22.11 8.46 12.81
CA LEU A 649 -23.32 8.19 12.04
C LEU A 649 -24.00 6.95 12.61
N VAL A 650 -25.33 7.02 12.80
CA VAL A 650 -26.15 5.90 13.23
C VAL A 650 -27.25 5.68 12.20
N TYR A 651 -27.40 4.43 11.79
CA TYR A 651 -28.50 3.96 10.95
C TYR A 651 -29.21 2.79 11.62
N ASN A 652 -30.50 2.92 11.85
CA ASN A 652 -31.35 1.86 12.35
C ASN A 652 -32.74 1.97 11.70
N PRO A 653 -33.01 1.20 10.63
CA PRO A 653 -34.26 1.28 9.89
C PRO A 653 -35.48 0.91 10.72
N HIS A 654 -35.35 0.01 11.71
CA HIS A 654 -36.45 -0.41 12.59
C HIS A 654 -36.87 0.68 13.58
N ARG A 655 -35.99 1.62 13.90
CA ARG A 655 -36.27 2.77 14.79
C ARG A 655 -36.49 4.07 14.02
N GLY A 656 -36.29 4.04 12.68
CA GLY A 656 -36.31 5.24 11.85
C GLY A 656 -35.15 6.20 12.13
N GLU A 657 -34.03 5.69 12.65
CA GLU A 657 -32.85 6.47 12.99
C GLU A 657 -31.91 6.53 11.78
N TYR A 658 -31.67 7.73 11.27
CA TYR A 658 -30.60 8.03 10.30
C TYR A 658 -30.09 9.43 10.58
N GLU A 659 -29.10 9.52 11.45
CA GLU A 659 -28.63 10.76 12.00
C GLU A 659 -27.13 10.77 12.18
N GLN A 660 -26.57 11.97 12.22
CA GLN A 660 -25.14 12.18 12.37
C GLN A 660 -24.87 13.17 13.51
N ARG A 661 -23.93 12.84 14.35
CA ARG A 661 -23.37 13.73 15.37
C ARG A 661 -22.00 14.20 14.93
N LEU A 662 -21.79 15.51 14.97
CA LEU A 662 -20.50 16.15 14.69
C LEU A 662 -19.91 16.67 16.00
N SER A 663 -18.67 16.29 16.30
CA SER A 663 -17.86 16.94 17.33
C SER A 663 -17.19 18.17 16.73
N LEU A 664 -17.18 19.27 17.47
CA LEU A 664 -16.80 20.59 16.97
C LEU A 664 -15.50 21.07 17.63
N GLY A 665 -14.69 21.76 16.85
CA GLY A 665 -13.49 22.48 17.30
C GLY A 665 -13.43 23.89 16.77
N ALA A 666 -12.36 24.63 17.13
CA ALA A 666 -12.11 25.97 16.61
C ALA A 666 -11.64 25.91 15.12
N VAL A 667 -11.87 27.03 14.42
CA VAL A 667 -11.39 27.22 13.04
C VAL A 667 -10.08 27.95 13.01
#